data_ff69a3e58cfeac6d682fa7b10ecfb69b
#
_entry.id   ff69a3e58cfeac6d682fa7b10ecfb69b
#
_cell.length_a   1.000
_cell.length_b   1.000
_cell.length_c   1.000
_cell.angle_alpha   90.00
_cell.angle_beta   90.00
_cell.angle_gamma   90.00
#
_symmetry.space_group_name_H-M   'P 1'
#
loop_
_entity.id
_entity.type
_entity.pdbx_description
1 polymer ?
#
loop_
_entity_poly.entity_id
_entity_poly.type
_entity_poly.pdbx_seq_one_letter_code
_entity_poly.pdbx_strand_id
1 'polypeptide(L)'
;MSSLSMGALVVFALVAAALTLFVTEWLPPDMTAIAVLVALVVLEPYTGVPARTAIDGFASPAVVTIVAMYILSAGVESAGVVDWLAGRLAALTGGDERRLLTAIVGTTGVSAGFVNNTPVVAVFIPLVTGLSERYGISPSNLLLPLSFAAMLGGTLTLVGTATNLLASDLSAQLLGRPFSMFTLTPVGVVVLAVGVGYLLTVGRALVPERVHPAADFTEEFEMDRHLSQLRVREASPLVGLTVREALEGSVPNDAVEAVDAGGSLPTEASVEQVLAVSGPLDIDVLQIDRNGESFFATATDRPLEPGDVLTVRGNRQTVNQIAQTLDLRDLARESVTADLLAESGHPGVLAEAVIDRESRLRGRTLADVQLRSRFDVTVLAVRRGDEIIHENLAAVELSAGDLLLLQTPLDEVGHLQDEGYLTLTEGPPELFDALDGGPPSLDTAAAVPLATLLAVIALAALDLLPIYIAALGGVVATVATGTLSASRAYDAVSWNVVFLLAGLLPLGQAMQATGGAAFVGALLVDAAGVLPPLALLALVYLLTAVLASVITPPATVVLMIPIAVATAAEIGVSGFPFLVVVTFAVATAFLTPIGYQTNLMVYGPGGYRFTDFARVGGPLQLLLCAVTTLSVSVVWPL
;
A
#
# COMPACT_ATOMS: atom_id res chain seq x y z
N MET A 1 39.61 -8.42 -25.30
CA MET A 1 38.41 -9.14 -24.82
C MET A 1 38.88 -10.36 -24.03
N SER A 2 38.82 -10.27 -22.70
CA SER A 2 39.08 -11.45 -21.85
C SER A 2 38.00 -12.49 -22.13
N SER A 3 38.43 -13.76 -22.40
CA SER A 3 37.50 -14.86 -22.60
C SER A 3 36.66 -15.04 -21.30
N LEU A 4 35.34 -15.04 -21.44
CA LEU A 4 34.40 -15.36 -20.36
C LEU A 4 34.82 -16.68 -19.68
N SER A 5 35.01 -16.67 -18.38
CA SER A 5 35.24 -17.89 -17.63
C SER A 5 33.95 -18.74 -17.62
N MET A 6 34.07 -20.05 -17.51
CA MET A 6 32.90 -20.94 -17.37
C MET A 6 32.09 -20.56 -16.13
N GLY A 7 32.75 -20.14 -15.05
CA GLY A 7 32.10 -19.64 -13.85
C GLY A 7 31.26 -18.40 -14.11
N ALA A 8 31.77 -17.41 -14.84
CA ALA A 8 31.02 -16.23 -15.20
C ALA A 8 29.77 -16.56 -16.05
N LEU A 9 29.87 -17.50 -16.99
CA LEU A 9 28.72 -17.95 -17.78
C LEU A 9 27.63 -18.60 -16.91
N VAL A 10 28.01 -19.44 -15.93
CA VAL A 10 27.08 -20.07 -15.00
C VAL A 10 26.39 -19.01 -14.15
N VAL A 11 27.15 -18.03 -13.62
CA VAL A 11 26.57 -16.94 -12.79
C VAL A 11 25.65 -16.06 -13.63
N PHE A 12 25.98 -15.73 -14.88
CA PHE A 12 25.09 -15.00 -15.78
C PHE A 12 23.80 -15.76 -16.09
N ALA A 13 23.88 -17.08 -16.26
CA ALA A 13 22.68 -17.91 -16.43
C ALA A 13 21.80 -17.89 -15.18
N LEU A 14 22.39 -17.93 -13.98
CA LEU A 14 21.66 -17.79 -12.71
C LEU A 14 21.04 -16.39 -12.55
N VAL A 15 21.78 -15.33 -12.92
CA VAL A 15 21.24 -13.97 -12.93
C VAL A 15 20.06 -13.84 -13.90
N ALA A 16 20.20 -14.37 -15.12
CA ALA A 16 19.12 -14.34 -16.11
C ALA A 16 17.88 -15.12 -15.65
N ALA A 17 18.08 -16.29 -15.03
CA ALA A 17 17.00 -17.08 -14.44
C ALA A 17 16.33 -16.31 -13.28
N ALA A 18 17.10 -15.72 -12.37
CA ALA A 18 16.58 -14.90 -11.28
C ALA A 18 15.76 -13.71 -11.80
N LEU A 19 16.29 -12.96 -12.78
CA LEU A 19 15.58 -11.85 -13.41
C LEU A 19 14.26 -12.30 -14.06
N THR A 20 14.28 -13.45 -14.75
CA THR A 20 13.09 -14.02 -15.36
C THR A 20 12.04 -14.36 -14.29
N LEU A 21 12.44 -14.99 -13.18
CA LEU A 21 11.54 -15.33 -12.07
C LEU A 21 10.99 -14.08 -11.38
N PHE A 22 11.79 -13.03 -11.21
CA PHE A 22 11.33 -11.75 -10.65
C PHE A 22 10.33 -11.04 -11.57
N VAL A 23 10.55 -11.06 -12.87
CA VAL A 23 9.66 -10.38 -13.84
C VAL A 23 8.36 -11.16 -14.07
N THR A 24 8.44 -12.51 -14.09
CA THR A 24 7.26 -13.35 -14.30
C THR A 24 6.45 -13.59 -13.02
N GLU A 25 7.01 -13.26 -11.85
CA GLU A 25 6.42 -13.52 -10.52
C GLU A 25 5.95 -14.98 -10.33
N TRP A 26 6.55 -15.92 -11.08
CA TRP A 26 6.21 -17.34 -10.96
C TRP A 26 6.54 -17.91 -9.58
N LEU A 27 7.57 -17.39 -8.93
CA LEU A 27 7.89 -17.62 -7.53
C LEU A 27 7.91 -16.30 -6.78
N PRO A 28 7.46 -16.27 -5.51
CA PRO A 28 7.66 -15.10 -4.66
C PRO A 28 9.12 -14.66 -4.64
N PRO A 29 9.42 -13.35 -4.51
CA PRO A 29 10.79 -12.82 -4.56
C PRO A 29 11.75 -13.45 -3.56
N ASP A 30 11.30 -13.73 -2.35
CA ASP A 30 12.07 -14.39 -1.29
C ASP A 30 12.40 -15.85 -1.66
N MET A 31 11.42 -16.59 -2.20
CA MET A 31 11.65 -17.96 -2.67
C MET A 31 12.59 -18.00 -3.88
N THR A 32 12.50 -17.01 -4.78
CA THR A 32 13.46 -16.84 -5.87
C THR A 32 14.87 -16.63 -5.34
N ALA A 33 15.04 -15.78 -4.32
CA ALA A 33 16.33 -15.54 -3.71
C ALA A 33 16.92 -16.79 -3.03
N ILE A 34 16.09 -17.56 -2.34
CA ILE A 34 16.49 -18.85 -1.74
C ILE A 34 16.87 -19.85 -2.83
N ALA A 35 16.10 -19.94 -3.93
CA ALA A 35 16.41 -20.83 -5.03
C ALA A 35 17.77 -20.48 -5.67
N VAL A 36 18.05 -19.18 -5.85
CA VAL A 36 19.35 -18.69 -6.34
C VAL A 36 20.47 -19.06 -5.37
N LEU A 37 20.29 -18.85 -4.06
CA LEU A 37 21.25 -19.22 -3.02
C LEU A 37 21.58 -20.72 -3.10
N VAL A 38 20.56 -21.58 -3.15
CA VAL A 38 20.76 -23.03 -3.24
C VAL A 38 21.48 -23.40 -4.54
N ALA A 39 21.11 -22.78 -5.67
CA ALA A 39 21.77 -23.04 -6.94
C ALA A 39 23.26 -22.61 -6.93
N LEU A 40 23.58 -21.47 -6.30
CA LEU A 40 24.97 -21.02 -6.12
C LEU A 40 25.80 -22.03 -5.35
N VAL A 41 25.26 -22.59 -4.28
CA VAL A 41 25.96 -23.61 -3.46
C VAL A 41 26.10 -24.93 -4.21
N VAL A 42 25.04 -25.40 -4.86
CA VAL A 42 25.07 -26.65 -5.66
C VAL A 42 26.10 -26.57 -6.79
N LEU A 43 26.26 -25.38 -7.37
CA LEU A 43 27.21 -25.11 -8.44
C LEU A 43 28.53 -24.48 -7.92
N GLU A 44 28.87 -24.68 -6.64
CA GLU A 44 30.09 -24.13 -6.00
C GLU A 44 31.37 -24.27 -6.85
N PRO A 45 31.65 -25.42 -7.54
CA PRO A 45 32.86 -25.54 -8.36
C PRO A 45 32.98 -24.49 -9.47
N TYR A 46 31.87 -23.91 -9.89
CA TYR A 46 31.79 -22.88 -10.93
C TYR A 46 31.57 -21.48 -10.35
N THR A 47 30.74 -21.35 -9.31
CA THR A 47 30.35 -20.06 -8.71
C THR A 47 31.38 -19.54 -7.69
N GLY A 48 32.17 -20.44 -7.11
CA GLY A 48 33.11 -20.12 -6.04
C GLY A 48 32.45 -19.74 -4.71
N VAL A 49 31.15 -20.09 -4.51
CA VAL A 49 30.39 -19.76 -3.29
C VAL A 49 30.17 -21.01 -2.44
N PRO A 50 30.97 -21.24 -1.38
CA PRO A 50 30.78 -22.36 -0.48
C PRO A 50 29.52 -22.17 0.38
N ALA A 51 28.94 -23.27 0.85
CA ALA A 51 27.69 -23.27 1.66
C ALA A 51 27.77 -22.36 2.87
N ARG A 52 28.93 -22.28 3.53
CA ARG A 52 29.13 -21.39 4.69
C ARG A 52 28.95 -19.93 4.31
N THR A 53 29.60 -19.49 3.24
CA THR A 53 29.51 -18.11 2.72
C THR A 53 28.08 -17.76 2.29
N ALA A 54 27.35 -18.73 1.74
CA ALA A 54 25.95 -18.54 1.38
C ALA A 54 25.06 -18.27 2.61
N ILE A 55 25.29 -18.99 3.72
CA ILE A 55 24.53 -18.83 4.97
C ILE A 55 24.97 -17.60 5.75
N ASP A 56 26.22 -17.16 5.65
CA ASP A 56 26.74 -15.95 6.30
C ASP A 56 25.94 -14.69 5.90
N GLY A 57 25.24 -14.72 4.75
CA GLY A 57 24.31 -13.68 4.32
C GLY A 57 23.21 -13.40 5.35
N PHE A 58 22.68 -14.43 6.04
CA PHE A 58 21.68 -14.30 7.09
C PHE A 58 22.22 -13.65 8.38
N ALA A 59 23.52 -13.78 8.63
CA ALA A 59 24.20 -13.18 9.77
C ALA A 59 24.87 -11.84 9.44
N SER A 60 24.62 -11.29 8.24
CA SER A 60 25.23 -10.02 7.85
C SER A 60 24.74 -8.87 8.74
N PRO A 61 25.62 -7.90 9.08
CA PRO A 61 25.24 -6.70 9.83
C PRO A 61 24.03 -5.98 9.24
N ALA A 62 23.90 -5.98 7.90
CA ALA A 62 22.76 -5.37 7.21
C ALA A 62 21.45 -6.07 7.55
N VAL A 63 21.39 -7.39 7.43
CA VAL A 63 20.17 -8.18 7.71
C VAL A 63 19.77 -8.06 9.18
N VAL A 64 20.72 -8.15 10.09
CA VAL A 64 20.45 -7.97 11.54
C VAL A 64 19.92 -6.58 11.83
N THR A 65 20.50 -5.54 11.22
CA THR A 65 20.01 -4.15 11.39
C THR A 65 18.59 -4.00 10.84
N ILE A 66 18.29 -4.56 9.68
CA ILE A 66 16.96 -4.46 9.05
C ILE A 66 15.89 -5.11 9.96
N VAL A 67 16.14 -6.31 10.47
CA VAL A 67 15.23 -6.98 11.41
C VAL A 67 14.98 -6.10 12.64
N ALA A 68 16.04 -5.57 13.24
CA ALA A 68 15.93 -4.70 14.42
C ALA A 68 15.18 -3.39 14.07
N MET A 69 15.42 -2.79 12.90
CA MET A 69 14.76 -1.55 12.49
C MET A 69 13.27 -1.75 12.17
N TYR A 70 12.85 -2.90 11.64
CA TYR A 70 11.42 -3.21 11.51
C TYR A 70 10.71 -3.20 12.86
N ILE A 71 11.32 -3.85 13.86
CA ILE A 71 10.75 -3.91 15.21
C ILE A 71 10.71 -2.52 15.86
N LEU A 72 11.78 -1.74 15.74
CA LEU A 72 11.83 -0.37 16.28
C LEU A 72 10.82 0.56 15.59
N SER A 73 10.67 0.44 14.26
CA SER A 73 9.66 1.19 13.50
C SER A 73 8.24 0.85 13.96
N ALA A 74 7.92 -0.43 14.15
CA ALA A 74 6.63 -0.86 14.69
C ALA A 74 6.39 -0.34 16.12
N GLY A 75 7.44 -0.22 16.93
CA GLY A 75 7.36 0.40 18.27
C GLY A 75 7.00 1.89 18.20
N VAL A 76 7.54 2.62 17.24
CA VAL A 76 7.22 4.05 17.00
C VAL A 76 5.80 4.22 16.44
N GLU A 77 5.42 3.34 15.50
CA GLU A 77 4.09 3.31 14.90
C GLU A 77 3.00 3.01 15.95
N SER A 78 3.16 1.94 16.75
CA SER A 78 2.22 1.58 17.82
C SER A 78 2.06 2.64 18.90
N ALA A 79 2.97 3.60 18.97
CA ALA A 79 2.93 4.72 19.89
C ALA A 79 2.18 5.95 19.35
N GLY A 80 1.59 5.88 18.13
CA GLY A 80 0.82 6.95 17.52
C GLY A 80 1.61 8.23 17.19
N VAL A 81 2.95 8.14 17.09
CA VAL A 81 3.80 9.32 16.79
C VAL A 81 3.50 9.86 15.40
N VAL A 82 3.29 8.96 14.43
CA VAL A 82 3.02 9.35 13.04
C VAL A 82 1.63 9.98 12.93
N ASP A 83 0.63 9.41 13.61
CA ASP A 83 -0.75 9.92 13.66
C ASP A 83 -0.82 11.30 14.32
N TRP A 84 -0.08 11.49 15.43
CA TRP A 84 0.04 12.79 16.05
C TRP A 84 0.62 13.85 15.11
N LEU A 85 1.66 13.48 14.36
CA LEU A 85 2.30 14.38 13.40
C LEU A 85 1.34 14.73 12.26
N ALA A 86 0.61 13.74 11.76
CA ALA A 86 -0.40 13.87 10.74
C ALA A 86 -1.55 14.81 11.17
N GLY A 87 -2.12 14.62 12.36
CA GLY A 87 -3.16 15.48 12.92
C GLY A 87 -2.71 16.93 13.12
N ARG A 88 -1.44 17.15 13.52
CA ARG A 88 -0.86 18.50 13.62
C ARG A 88 -0.74 19.20 12.28
N LEU A 89 -0.39 18.45 11.24
CA LEU A 89 -0.28 19.00 9.88
C LEU A 89 -1.64 19.43 9.34
N ALA A 90 -2.67 18.59 9.54
CA ALA A 90 -4.05 18.92 9.19
C ALA A 90 -4.50 20.25 9.80
N ALA A 91 -4.27 20.43 11.10
CA ALA A 91 -4.63 21.64 11.82
C ALA A 91 -3.89 22.91 11.35
N LEU A 92 -2.65 22.76 10.83
CA LEU A 92 -1.81 23.89 10.40
C LEU A 92 -2.09 24.37 8.98
N THR A 93 -2.66 23.52 8.11
CA THR A 93 -2.78 23.80 6.68
C THR A 93 -4.05 24.52 6.27
N GLY A 94 -5.13 24.38 7.06
CA GLY A 94 -6.37 25.14 6.88
C GLY A 94 -7.08 24.92 5.53
N GLY A 95 -6.88 23.76 4.86
CA GLY A 95 -7.56 23.40 3.62
C GLY A 95 -6.93 23.98 2.32
N ASP A 96 -5.81 24.69 2.40
CA ASP A 96 -5.10 25.12 1.19
C ASP A 96 -4.28 23.94 0.62
N GLU A 97 -4.63 23.47 -0.59
CA GLU A 97 -3.97 22.34 -1.27
C GLU A 97 -2.45 22.47 -1.33
N ARG A 98 -1.92 23.68 -1.62
CA ARG A 98 -0.47 23.88 -1.72
C ARG A 98 0.23 23.75 -0.37
N ARG A 99 -0.40 24.29 0.67
CA ARG A 99 0.11 24.16 2.04
C ARG A 99 0.06 22.72 2.51
N LEU A 100 -1.05 22.04 2.22
CA LEU A 100 -1.25 20.63 2.54
C LEU A 100 -0.21 19.75 1.82
N LEU A 101 -0.05 19.90 0.51
CA LEU A 101 0.98 19.21 -0.27
C LEU A 101 2.39 19.47 0.29
N THR A 102 2.71 20.73 0.61
CA THR A 102 4.02 21.11 1.16
C THR A 102 4.26 20.46 2.51
N ALA A 103 3.24 20.46 3.36
CA ALA A 103 3.29 19.87 4.69
C ALA A 103 3.46 18.34 4.63
N ILE A 104 2.67 17.66 3.80
CA ILE A 104 2.74 16.21 3.58
C ILE A 104 4.12 15.81 3.03
N VAL A 105 4.53 16.41 1.91
CA VAL A 105 5.80 16.09 1.24
C VAL A 105 7.01 16.38 2.14
N GLY A 106 6.97 17.52 2.86
CA GLY A 106 8.05 17.91 3.76
C GLY A 106 8.17 16.97 4.97
N THR A 107 7.06 16.69 5.62
CA THR A 107 7.03 15.80 6.81
C THR A 107 7.39 14.38 6.45
N THR A 108 6.76 13.84 5.40
CA THR A 108 7.04 12.48 4.93
C THR A 108 8.50 12.33 4.52
N GLY A 109 9.04 13.29 3.77
CA GLY A 109 10.44 13.26 3.34
C GLY A 109 11.41 13.25 4.52
N VAL A 110 11.15 14.03 5.57
CA VAL A 110 12.00 14.04 6.76
C VAL A 110 11.82 12.78 7.60
N SER A 111 10.57 12.37 7.86
CA SER A 111 10.27 11.19 8.68
C SER A 111 10.83 9.90 8.07
N ALA A 112 10.70 9.72 6.76
CA ALA A 112 11.21 8.57 6.02
C ALA A 112 12.75 8.47 6.02
N GLY A 113 13.45 9.53 6.41
CA GLY A 113 14.89 9.48 6.63
C GLY A 113 15.32 8.70 7.87
N PHE A 114 14.42 8.52 8.84
CA PHE A 114 14.70 7.92 10.14
C PHE A 114 13.81 6.72 10.48
N VAL A 115 12.67 6.61 9.81
CA VAL A 115 11.69 5.52 9.94
C VAL A 115 11.53 4.87 8.57
N ASN A 116 11.24 3.58 8.52
CA ASN A 116 11.01 2.89 7.24
C ASN A 116 9.89 3.58 6.45
N ASN A 117 10.06 3.69 5.14
CA ASN A 117 9.15 4.38 4.22
C ASN A 117 7.72 3.79 4.24
N THR A 118 7.60 2.46 4.33
CA THR A 118 6.31 1.74 4.20
C THR A 118 5.31 2.11 5.30
N PRO A 119 5.64 2.02 6.62
CA PRO A 119 4.75 2.47 7.68
C PRO A 119 4.37 3.95 7.57
N VAL A 120 5.34 4.82 7.21
CA VAL A 120 5.07 6.26 7.06
C VAL A 120 4.00 6.49 6.00
N VAL A 121 4.14 5.88 4.82
CA VAL A 121 3.15 6.04 3.74
C VAL A 121 1.81 5.41 4.12
N ALA A 122 1.81 4.22 4.78
CA ALA A 122 0.60 3.54 5.22
C ALA A 122 -0.30 4.42 6.10
N VAL A 123 0.31 5.11 7.08
CA VAL A 123 -0.43 6.01 7.99
C VAL A 123 -0.90 7.28 7.28
N PHE A 124 -0.09 7.81 6.36
CA PHE A 124 -0.48 9.05 5.66
C PHE A 124 -1.55 8.84 4.59
N ILE A 125 -1.76 7.64 4.03
CA ILE A 125 -2.80 7.40 3.02
C ILE A 125 -4.19 7.74 3.56
N PRO A 126 -4.72 7.11 4.64
CA PRO A 126 -6.05 7.42 5.15
C PRO A 126 -6.18 8.87 5.62
N LEU A 127 -5.12 9.46 6.18
CA LEU A 127 -5.13 10.87 6.52
C LEU A 127 -5.29 11.76 5.27
N VAL A 128 -4.52 11.49 4.21
CA VAL A 128 -4.56 12.28 2.97
C VAL A 128 -5.91 12.14 2.29
N THR A 129 -6.49 10.93 2.24
CA THR A 129 -7.82 10.70 1.67
C THR A 129 -8.89 11.45 2.46
N GLY A 130 -8.93 11.31 3.79
CA GLY A 130 -9.89 12.04 4.62
C GLY A 130 -9.75 13.57 4.56
N LEU A 131 -8.51 14.10 4.47
CA LEU A 131 -8.30 15.54 4.25
C LEU A 131 -8.71 15.98 2.84
N SER A 132 -8.49 15.13 1.84
CA SER A 132 -8.90 15.39 0.46
C SER A 132 -10.41 15.58 0.35
N GLU A 133 -11.19 14.70 0.98
CA GLU A 133 -12.64 14.80 1.05
C GLU A 133 -13.08 16.05 1.81
N ARG A 134 -12.57 16.24 3.02
CA ARG A 134 -12.94 17.38 3.89
C ARG A 134 -12.71 18.73 3.22
N TYR A 135 -11.67 18.88 2.39
CA TYR A 135 -11.31 20.14 1.76
C TYR A 135 -11.61 20.20 0.26
N GLY A 136 -12.24 19.18 -0.32
CA GLY A 136 -12.54 19.14 -1.75
C GLY A 136 -11.27 19.12 -2.61
N ILE A 137 -10.24 18.37 -2.21
CA ILE A 137 -8.95 18.24 -2.91
C ILE A 137 -8.84 16.82 -3.47
N SER A 138 -8.42 16.66 -4.73
CA SER A 138 -8.18 15.33 -5.28
C SER A 138 -7.07 14.58 -4.52
N PRO A 139 -7.34 13.37 -3.97
CA PRO A 139 -6.30 12.57 -3.32
C PRO A 139 -5.15 12.23 -4.28
N SER A 140 -5.43 12.13 -5.59
CA SER A 140 -4.38 11.93 -6.59
C SER A 140 -3.31 13.02 -6.56
N ASN A 141 -3.67 14.28 -6.26
CA ASN A 141 -2.72 15.39 -6.21
C ASN A 141 -1.73 15.28 -5.03
N LEU A 142 -2.04 14.47 -4.02
CA LEU A 142 -1.29 14.37 -2.77
C LEU A 142 -0.56 13.03 -2.62
N LEU A 143 -1.19 11.91 -3.02
CA LEU A 143 -0.69 10.56 -2.75
C LEU A 143 0.57 10.19 -3.54
N LEU A 144 0.67 10.51 -4.84
CA LEU A 144 1.88 10.25 -5.61
C LEU A 144 3.07 11.07 -5.11
N PRO A 145 2.94 12.39 -4.84
CA PRO A 145 3.98 13.16 -4.18
C PRO A 145 4.36 12.64 -2.79
N LEU A 146 3.42 12.14 -2.00
CA LEU A 146 3.66 11.49 -0.71
C LEU A 146 4.62 10.30 -0.86
N SER A 147 4.31 9.36 -1.77
CA SER A 147 5.15 8.20 -2.02
C SER A 147 6.55 8.59 -2.47
N PHE A 148 6.66 9.51 -3.43
CA PHE A 148 7.96 9.96 -3.93
C PHE A 148 8.77 10.71 -2.85
N ALA A 149 8.11 11.49 -2.00
CA ALA A 149 8.77 12.16 -0.88
C ALA A 149 9.32 11.15 0.14
N ALA A 150 8.57 10.08 0.45
CA ALA A 150 9.05 9.00 1.31
C ALA A 150 10.30 8.33 0.72
N MET A 151 10.30 8.03 -0.58
CA MET A 151 11.46 7.45 -1.26
C MET A 151 12.68 8.37 -1.22
N LEU A 152 12.48 9.67 -1.48
CA LEU A 152 13.55 10.68 -1.38
C LEU A 152 14.09 10.78 0.05
N GLY A 153 13.20 10.79 1.04
CA GLY A 153 13.55 10.80 2.47
C GLY A 153 14.40 9.60 2.87
N GLY A 154 14.07 8.41 2.35
CA GLY A 154 14.84 7.20 2.59
C GLY A 154 16.31 7.27 2.21
N THR A 155 16.72 8.24 1.37
CA THR A 155 18.12 8.48 1.00
C THR A 155 18.91 9.31 2.01
N LEU A 156 18.26 9.88 3.04
CA LEU A 156 18.92 10.77 4.00
C LEU A 156 19.91 10.07 4.92
N THR A 157 19.56 8.88 5.38
CA THR A 157 20.37 8.14 6.36
C THR A 157 20.56 6.69 5.98
N LEU A 158 21.46 6.02 6.66
CA LEU A 158 21.71 4.59 6.48
C LEU A 158 20.45 3.74 6.72
N VAL A 159 19.60 4.13 7.68
CA VAL A 159 18.44 3.34 8.12
C VAL A 159 17.13 3.70 7.42
N GLY A 160 17.10 4.76 6.63
CA GLY A 160 15.89 5.20 5.92
C GLY A 160 15.30 4.15 5.00
N THR A 161 16.15 3.27 4.43
CA THR A 161 15.67 2.12 3.62
C THR A 161 16.62 0.92 3.73
N ALA A 162 16.05 -0.29 3.64
CA ALA A 162 16.78 -1.55 3.69
C ALA A 162 17.90 -1.65 2.62
N THR A 163 17.70 -1.03 1.46
CA THR A 163 18.68 -1.01 0.36
C THR A 163 19.97 -0.26 0.72
N ASN A 164 19.90 0.77 1.56
CA ASN A 164 21.08 1.50 2.02
C ASN A 164 21.95 0.62 2.92
N LEU A 165 21.34 -0.17 3.79
CA LEU A 165 22.03 -1.12 4.65
C LEU A 165 22.72 -2.21 3.82
N LEU A 166 22.02 -2.73 2.81
CA LEU A 166 22.58 -3.72 1.88
C LEU A 166 23.76 -3.13 1.07
N ALA A 167 23.63 -1.89 0.60
CA ALA A 167 24.71 -1.20 -0.10
C ALA A 167 25.92 -0.97 0.83
N SER A 168 25.68 -0.65 2.11
CA SER A 168 26.75 -0.53 3.11
C SER A 168 27.50 -1.84 3.34
N ASP A 169 26.78 -2.97 3.42
CA ASP A 169 27.39 -4.28 3.59
C ASP A 169 28.25 -4.66 2.37
N LEU A 170 27.72 -4.45 1.15
CA LEU A 170 28.49 -4.64 -0.07
C LEU A 170 29.71 -3.69 -0.16
N SER A 171 29.58 -2.44 0.31
CA SER A 171 30.69 -1.49 0.38
C SER A 171 31.79 -1.97 1.34
N ALA A 172 31.39 -2.55 2.48
CA ALA A 172 32.35 -3.17 3.42
C ALA A 172 33.08 -4.36 2.79
N GLN A 173 32.36 -5.22 2.08
CA GLN A 173 32.92 -6.42 1.44
C GLN A 173 33.85 -6.07 0.26
N LEU A 174 33.45 -5.13 -0.59
CA LEU A 174 34.13 -4.82 -1.86
C LEU A 174 35.25 -3.80 -1.72
N LEU A 175 35.04 -2.81 -0.85
CA LEU A 175 35.92 -1.64 -0.71
C LEU A 175 36.51 -1.51 0.71
N GLY A 176 36.15 -2.42 1.65
CA GLY A 176 36.59 -2.33 3.05
C GLY A 176 36.04 -1.11 3.79
N ARG A 177 35.00 -0.43 3.26
CA ARG A 177 34.49 0.84 3.75
C ARG A 177 32.96 0.79 3.95
N PRO A 178 32.46 0.36 5.12
CA PRO A 178 31.03 0.43 5.41
C PRO A 178 30.54 1.89 5.50
N PHE A 179 29.24 2.11 5.28
CA PHE A 179 28.64 3.42 5.51
C PHE A 179 28.46 3.68 7.00
N SER A 180 28.75 4.90 7.44
CA SER A 180 28.29 5.42 8.72
C SER A 180 26.82 5.85 8.61
N MET A 181 26.18 6.17 9.74
CA MET A 181 24.78 6.61 9.80
C MET A 181 24.47 7.74 8.81
N PHE A 182 25.37 8.68 8.65
CA PHE A 182 25.20 9.90 7.84
C PHE A 182 26.08 9.94 6.59
N THR A 183 26.65 8.83 6.14
CA THR A 183 27.48 8.81 4.92
C THR A 183 26.69 9.35 3.71
N LEU A 184 25.41 8.99 3.57
CA LEU A 184 24.58 9.41 2.43
C LEU A 184 24.01 10.82 2.60
N THR A 185 23.95 11.36 3.80
CA THR A 185 23.26 12.61 4.16
C THR A 185 23.70 13.83 3.34
N PRO A 186 24.99 14.08 3.07
CA PRO A 186 25.39 15.27 2.30
C PRO A 186 24.77 15.34 0.90
N VAL A 187 24.67 14.19 0.22
CA VAL A 187 24.02 14.09 -1.09
C VAL A 187 22.50 13.94 -0.91
N GLY A 188 22.05 13.16 0.07
CA GLY A 188 20.64 12.92 0.36
C GLY A 188 19.84 14.21 0.64
N VAL A 189 20.41 15.16 1.37
CA VAL A 189 19.78 16.47 1.62
C VAL A 189 19.57 17.23 0.30
N VAL A 190 20.56 17.23 -0.59
CA VAL A 190 20.45 17.89 -1.90
C VAL A 190 19.40 17.20 -2.76
N VAL A 191 19.41 15.86 -2.81
CA VAL A 191 18.44 15.04 -3.55
C VAL A 191 17.02 15.28 -3.02
N LEU A 192 16.83 15.27 -1.70
CA LEU A 192 15.54 15.56 -1.07
C LEU A 192 15.08 16.98 -1.37
N ALA A 193 15.93 17.99 -1.19
CA ALA A 193 15.57 19.39 -1.42
C ALA A 193 15.16 19.65 -2.88
N VAL A 194 15.93 19.11 -3.84
CA VAL A 194 15.63 19.24 -5.27
C VAL A 194 14.38 18.44 -5.64
N GLY A 195 14.25 17.21 -5.12
CA GLY A 195 13.08 16.37 -5.36
C GLY A 195 11.80 16.98 -4.79
N VAL A 196 11.81 17.47 -3.56
CA VAL A 196 10.69 18.22 -2.96
C VAL A 196 10.38 19.47 -3.78
N GLY A 197 11.38 20.25 -4.16
CA GLY A 197 11.19 21.41 -5.03
C GLY A 197 10.52 21.05 -6.36
N TYR A 198 10.94 19.93 -6.96
CA TYR A 198 10.30 19.41 -8.17
C TYR A 198 8.83 19.00 -7.91
N LEU A 199 8.56 18.23 -6.86
CA LEU A 199 7.21 17.76 -6.52
C LEU A 199 6.24 18.91 -6.27
N LEU A 200 6.69 19.98 -5.61
CA LEU A 200 5.87 21.16 -5.31
C LEU A 200 5.65 22.08 -6.51
N THR A 201 6.42 21.93 -7.58
CA THR A 201 6.37 22.81 -8.77
C THR A 201 5.95 22.02 -10.02
N VAL A 202 6.92 21.42 -10.69
CA VAL A 202 6.72 20.67 -11.95
C VAL A 202 5.93 19.39 -11.71
N GLY A 203 6.24 18.65 -10.66
CA GLY A 203 5.57 17.40 -10.30
C GLY A 203 4.08 17.61 -10.13
N ARG A 204 3.68 18.63 -9.37
CA ARG A 204 2.26 18.99 -9.18
C ARG A 204 1.52 19.24 -10.50
N ALA A 205 2.15 19.86 -11.49
CA ALA A 205 1.55 20.11 -12.79
C ALA A 205 1.46 18.87 -13.68
N LEU A 206 2.26 17.84 -13.38
CA LEU A 206 2.30 16.59 -14.15
C LEU A 206 1.43 15.49 -13.52
N VAL A 207 1.14 15.54 -12.22
CA VAL A 207 0.24 14.61 -11.54
C VAL A 207 -1.14 14.75 -12.15
N PRO A 208 -1.74 13.67 -12.67
CA PRO A 208 -3.10 13.72 -13.18
C PRO A 208 -4.12 13.60 -12.05
N GLU A 209 -5.14 14.42 -12.08
CA GLU A 209 -6.33 14.21 -11.26
C GLU A 209 -7.08 12.99 -11.80
N ARG A 210 -7.14 11.93 -11.01
CA ARG A 210 -7.81 10.67 -11.36
C ARG A 210 -9.06 10.47 -10.53
N VAL A 211 -8.97 10.77 -9.24
CA VAL A 211 -10.08 10.74 -8.29
C VAL A 211 -10.54 12.18 -8.07
N HIS A 212 -11.82 12.43 -8.26
CA HIS A 212 -12.40 13.75 -8.03
C HIS A 212 -12.76 13.94 -6.56
N PRO A 213 -12.55 15.12 -5.97
CA PRO A 213 -12.67 15.36 -4.53
C PRO A 213 -14.10 15.36 -3.98
N ALA A 214 -15.07 15.08 -4.76
CA ALA A 214 -16.47 14.87 -4.39
C ALA A 214 -17.05 13.86 -5.39
N ALA A 215 -16.31 12.79 -5.64
CA ALA A 215 -16.91 11.67 -6.33
C ALA A 215 -18.04 11.18 -5.42
N ASP A 216 -19.25 11.46 -5.85
CA ASP A 216 -20.40 10.76 -5.32
C ASP A 216 -20.07 9.27 -5.53
N PHE A 217 -19.82 8.50 -4.45
CA PHE A 217 -19.53 7.07 -4.55
C PHE A 217 -20.51 6.36 -5.46
N THR A 218 -21.74 6.90 -5.57
CA THR A 218 -22.78 6.41 -6.47
C THR A 218 -22.41 6.64 -7.93
N GLU A 219 -21.71 7.72 -8.28
CA GLU A 219 -21.23 8.00 -9.63
C GLU A 219 -19.93 7.23 -9.92
N GLU A 220 -18.97 7.21 -8.99
CA GLU A 220 -17.68 6.53 -9.15
C GLU A 220 -17.81 5.00 -9.29
N PHE A 221 -18.74 4.41 -8.54
CA PHE A 221 -19.06 2.98 -8.63
C PHE A 221 -20.25 2.72 -9.56
N GLU A 222 -20.65 3.65 -10.45
CA GLU A 222 -21.77 3.53 -11.40
C GLU A 222 -23.07 3.01 -10.76
N MET A 223 -23.33 3.38 -9.50
CA MET A 223 -24.48 2.89 -8.73
C MET A 223 -25.81 3.43 -9.21
N ASP A 224 -25.85 4.54 -9.93
CA ASP A 224 -27.09 5.19 -10.45
C ASP A 224 -28.04 4.26 -11.19
N ARG A 225 -27.48 3.21 -11.80
CA ARG A 225 -28.26 2.20 -12.57
C ARG A 225 -28.70 1.03 -11.71
N HIS A 226 -28.13 0.88 -10.52
CA HIS A 226 -28.33 -0.24 -9.62
C HIS A 226 -29.07 0.12 -8.34
N LEU A 227 -29.32 1.42 -8.10
CA LEU A 227 -30.14 1.93 -7.01
C LEU A 227 -31.53 2.34 -7.50
N SER A 228 -32.54 2.03 -6.69
CA SER A 228 -33.94 2.38 -6.98
C SER A 228 -34.70 2.66 -5.69
N GLN A 229 -35.71 3.51 -5.77
CA GLN A 229 -36.61 3.77 -4.65
C GLN A 229 -38.00 3.17 -4.93
N LEU A 230 -38.48 2.36 -3.98
CA LEU A 230 -39.75 1.68 -4.06
C LEU A 230 -40.65 2.11 -2.89
N ARG A 231 -41.86 2.61 -3.17
CA ARG A 231 -42.82 2.98 -2.13
C ARG A 231 -43.76 1.83 -1.83
N VAL A 232 -43.88 1.45 -0.57
CA VAL A 232 -44.81 0.43 -0.09
C VAL A 232 -46.25 0.96 -0.18
N ARG A 233 -47.13 0.23 -0.91
CA ARG A 233 -48.56 0.57 -1.02
C ARG A 233 -49.36 -0.11 0.10
N GLU A 234 -50.60 0.37 0.31
CA GLU A 234 -51.52 -0.18 1.32
C GLU A 234 -51.84 -1.67 1.08
N ALA A 235 -51.86 -2.13 -0.15
CA ALA A 235 -52.15 -3.51 -0.53
C ALA A 235 -50.89 -4.39 -0.65
N SER A 236 -49.71 -3.86 -0.35
CA SER A 236 -48.47 -4.63 -0.43
C SER A 236 -48.43 -5.74 0.62
N PRO A 237 -48.05 -6.96 0.23
CA PRO A 237 -47.88 -8.08 1.17
C PRO A 237 -46.71 -7.87 2.17
N LEU A 238 -45.90 -6.84 1.97
CA LEU A 238 -44.80 -6.48 2.88
C LEU A 238 -45.27 -5.70 4.10
N VAL A 239 -46.50 -5.17 4.11
CA VAL A 239 -47.03 -4.39 5.25
C VAL A 239 -47.14 -5.30 6.48
N GLY A 240 -46.51 -4.86 7.57
CA GLY A 240 -46.46 -5.58 8.84
C GLY A 240 -45.30 -6.57 8.99
N LEU A 241 -44.52 -6.82 7.94
CA LEU A 241 -43.30 -7.62 8.00
C LEU A 241 -42.07 -6.75 8.24
N THR A 242 -41.09 -7.27 8.92
CA THR A 242 -39.74 -6.67 8.96
C THR A 242 -39.02 -6.92 7.63
N VAL A 243 -38.00 -6.12 7.30
CA VAL A 243 -37.19 -6.37 6.09
C VAL A 243 -36.55 -7.74 6.10
N ARG A 244 -36.12 -8.22 7.25
CA ARG A 244 -35.54 -9.55 7.41
C ARG A 244 -36.55 -10.64 7.06
N GLU A 245 -37.75 -10.59 7.60
CA GLU A 245 -38.83 -11.54 7.31
C GLU A 245 -39.23 -11.48 5.83
N ALA A 246 -39.27 -10.27 5.25
CA ALA A 246 -39.59 -10.07 3.86
C ALA A 246 -38.57 -10.66 2.88
N LEU A 247 -37.26 -10.64 3.24
CA LEU A 247 -36.17 -11.16 2.43
C LEU A 247 -35.90 -12.66 2.67
N GLU A 248 -36.07 -13.16 3.91
CA GLU A 248 -35.83 -14.58 4.28
C GLU A 248 -37.00 -15.49 3.95
N GLY A 249 -38.15 -14.95 3.55
CA GLY A 249 -39.33 -15.74 3.18
C GLY A 249 -40.03 -16.47 4.35
N SER A 250 -39.63 -16.18 5.61
CA SER A 250 -40.22 -16.77 6.80
C SER A 250 -41.26 -15.84 7.41
N VAL A 251 -42.51 -16.02 7.04
CA VAL A 251 -43.65 -15.33 7.69
C VAL A 251 -43.94 -16.03 9.01
N PRO A 252 -43.92 -15.35 10.19
CA PRO A 252 -44.32 -15.95 11.45
C PRO A 252 -45.79 -16.43 11.39
N ASN A 253 -46.08 -17.65 11.89
CA ASN A 253 -47.42 -18.23 11.89
C ASN A 253 -48.50 -17.34 12.57
N ASP A 254 -48.08 -16.45 13.46
CA ASP A 254 -49.00 -15.56 14.21
C ASP A 254 -49.53 -14.39 13.35
N ALA A 255 -48.84 -14.02 12.25
CA ALA A 255 -49.31 -13.00 11.33
C ALA A 255 -50.39 -13.55 10.37
N VAL A 256 -50.43 -14.85 10.13
CA VAL A 256 -51.41 -15.51 9.26
C VAL A 256 -52.78 -15.56 9.94
N GLU A 257 -52.87 -15.76 11.27
CA GLU A 257 -54.14 -15.78 12.03
C GLU A 257 -54.83 -14.40 12.12
N ALA A 258 -54.09 -13.31 12.06
CA ALA A 258 -54.64 -11.97 12.16
C ALA A 258 -55.39 -11.49 10.88
N VAL A 259 -55.15 -12.11 9.75
CA VAL A 259 -55.68 -11.68 8.44
C VAL A 259 -56.91 -12.50 8.02
N ASP A 260 -57.15 -13.66 8.59
CA ASP A 260 -58.35 -14.48 8.32
C ASP A 260 -59.67 -13.81 8.76
N ALA A 261 -59.60 -12.61 9.35
CA ALA A 261 -60.78 -11.87 9.83
C ALA A 261 -61.43 -10.90 8.80
N GLY A 262 -60.98 -10.84 7.53
CA GLY A 262 -61.75 -10.04 6.59
C GLY A 262 -61.13 -9.52 5.30
N GLY A 263 -60.04 -10.01 4.79
CA GLY A 263 -59.48 -9.58 3.51
C GLY A 263 -58.74 -10.69 2.79
N SER A 264 -59.01 -10.90 1.51
CA SER A 264 -58.33 -11.87 0.67
C SER A 264 -56.84 -11.57 0.53
N LEU A 265 -56.00 -12.27 1.22
CA LEU A 265 -54.56 -12.29 1.02
C LEU A 265 -54.19 -13.15 -0.22
N PRO A 266 -53.09 -12.79 -0.88
CA PRO A 266 -52.41 -13.77 -1.73
C PRO A 266 -51.85 -14.86 -0.79
N THR A 267 -52.16 -16.11 -1.09
CA THR A 267 -51.74 -17.32 -0.37
C THR A 267 -50.23 -17.29 -0.11
N GLU A 268 -49.74 -17.81 1.04
CA GLU A 268 -48.29 -18.02 1.38
C GLU A 268 -47.46 -18.52 0.20
N ALA A 269 -48.07 -19.27 -0.70
CA ALA A 269 -47.47 -19.73 -1.96
C ALA A 269 -46.98 -18.62 -2.90
N SER A 270 -47.44 -17.36 -2.78
CA SER A 270 -47.06 -16.32 -3.74
C SER A 270 -45.73 -15.61 -3.41
N VAL A 271 -45.42 -15.40 -2.14
CA VAL A 271 -44.14 -14.79 -1.74
C VAL A 271 -43.03 -15.86 -1.82
N GLU A 272 -43.32 -17.08 -1.30
CA GLU A 272 -42.40 -18.22 -1.38
C GLU A 272 -42.17 -18.69 -2.83
N GLN A 273 -43.21 -18.68 -3.71
CA GLN A 273 -43.06 -19.00 -5.12
C GLN A 273 -42.26 -17.92 -5.90
N VAL A 274 -42.35 -16.64 -5.56
CA VAL A 274 -41.59 -15.58 -6.21
C VAL A 274 -40.10 -15.65 -5.82
N LEU A 275 -39.82 -15.92 -4.54
CA LEU A 275 -38.47 -16.13 -4.03
C LEU A 275 -37.84 -17.45 -4.53
N ALA A 276 -38.65 -18.51 -4.66
CA ALA A 276 -38.19 -19.82 -5.15
C ALA A 276 -37.97 -19.90 -6.67
N VAL A 277 -38.71 -19.12 -7.47
CA VAL A 277 -38.61 -19.14 -8.95
C VAL A 277 -37.45 -18.23 -9.44
N SER A 278 -37.04 -17.25 -8.63
CA SER A 278 -36.00 -16.27 -9.04
C SER A 278 -34.58 -16.65 -8.63
N GLY A 279 -34.37 -17.75 -7.90
CA GLY A 279 -33.08 -18.05 -7.25
C GLY A 279 -32.78 -17.03 -6.13
N PRO A 280 -31.60 -17.03 -5.53
CA PRO A 280 -31.23 -15.96 -4.60
C PRO A 280 -31.29 -14.63 -5.35
N LEU A 281 -32.31 -13.83 -5.00
CA LEU A 281 -32.53 -12.53 -5.62
C LEU A 281 -31.33 -11.63 -5.29
N ASP A 282 -30.60 -11.19 -6.30
CA ASP A 282 -29.54 -10.21 -6.14
C ASP A 282 -30.16 -8.81 -5.96
N ILE A 283 -30.82 -8.65 -4.81
CA ILE A 283 -31.42 -7.39 -4.37
C ILE A 283 -31.16 -7.21 -2.88
N ASP A 284 -30.74 -6.02 -2.50
CA ASP A 284 -30.56 -5.61 -1.12
C ASP A 284 -31.45 -4.40 -0.82
N VAL A 285 -32.16 -4.45 0.30
CA VAL A 285 -32.80 -3.25 0.86
C VAL A 285 -31.76 -2.58 1.76
N LEU A 286 -31.43 -1.34 1.44
CA LEU A 286 -30.38 -0.56 2.09
C LEU A 286 -30.96 0.33 3.20
N GLN A 287 -32.06 1.02 2.89
CA GLN A 287 -32.62 2.07 3.72
C GLN A 287 -34.14 2.08 3.62
N ILE A 288 -34.80 2.48 4.70
CA ILE A 288 -36.23 2.71 4.80
C ILE A 288 -36.45 4.16 5.21
N ASP A 289 -37.21 4.91 4.40
CA ASP A 289 -37.62 6.29 4.73
C ASP A 289 -39.08 6.30 5.11
N ARG A 290 -39.39 6.81 6.32
CA ARG A 290 -40.73 6.97 6.86
C ARG A 290 -40.95 8.37 7.38
N ASN A 291 -41.81 9.16 6.72
CA ASN A 291 -42.16 10.52 7.13
C ASN A 291 -40.95 11.47 7.30
N GLY A 292 -39.88 11.28 6.55
CA GLY A 292 -38.65 12.08 6.63
C GLY A 292 -37.67 11.61 7.72
N GLU A 293 -37.91 10.45 8.33
CA GLU A 293 -36.96 9.74 9.19
C GLU A 293 -36.46 8.52 8.44
N SER A 294 -35.15 8.39 8.28
CA SER A 294 -34.51 7.31 7.56
C SER A 294 -33.79 6.36 8.53
N PHE A 295 -33.88 5.06 8.27
CA PHE A 295 -33.20 4.03 9.07
C PHE A 295 -32.65 2.90 8.19
N PHE A 296 -31.55 2.28 8.64
CA PHE A 296 -30.98 1.14 7.95
C PHE A 296 -31.87 -0.08 7.99
N ALA A 297 -32.01 -0.71 6.83
CA ALA A 297 -32.83 -1.90 6.68
C ALA A 297 -32.24 -3.11 7.45
N THR A 298 -30.91 -3.15 7.65
CA THR A 298 -30.22 -4.22 8.39
C THR A 298 -30.28 -4.05 9.91
N ALA A 299 -30.33 -2.82 10.40
CA ALA A 299 -30.26 -2.49 11.82
C ALA A 299 -31.64 -2.29 12.46
N THR A 300 -32.75 -2.55 11.75
CA THR A 300 -34.10 -2.34 12.27
C THR A 300 -34.97 -3.61 12.23
N ASP A 301 -35.62 -3.89 13.34
CA ASP A 301 -36.69 -4.90 13.46
C ASP A 301 -38.08 -4.25 13.33
N ARG A 302 -38.17 -3.01 12.84
CA ARG A 302 -39.46 -2.31 12.64
C ARG A 302 -40.23 -2.93 11.49
N PRO A 303 -41.55 -3.20 11.64
CA PRO A 303 -42.37 -3.67 10.54
C PRO A 303 -42.58 -2.55 9.50
N LEU A 304 -42.65 -2.93 8.23
CA LEU A 304 -42.92 -2.03 7.11
C LEU A 304 -44.37 -1.51 7.19
N GLU A 305 -44.54 -0.21 6.90
CA GLU A 305 -45.84 0.46 6.90
C GLU A 305 -46.18 0.99 5.50
N PRO A 306 -47.48 1.15 5.19
CA PRO A 306 -47.88 1.82 3.96
C PRO A 306 -47.32 3.24 3.88
N GLY A 307 -46.68 3.57 2.74
CA GLY A 307 -46.04 4.86 2.53
C GLY A 307 -44.52 4.86 2.72
N ASP A 308 -43.96 3.83 3.35
CA ASP A 308 -42.51 3.68 3.47
C ASP A 308 -41.86 3.68 2.09
N VAL A 309 -40.69 4.35 1.99
CA VAL A 309 -39.87 4.35 0.77
C VAL A 309 -38.63 3.49 1.05
N LEU A 310 -38.49 2.42 0.28
CA LEU A 310 -37.37 1.49 0.37
C LEU A 310 -36.32 1.89 -0.67
N THR A 311 -35.12 2.20 -0.25
CA THR A 311 -33.96 2.33 -1.15
C THR A 311 -33.35 0.94 -1.31
N VAL A 312 -33.32 0.46 -2.56
CA VAL A 312 -32.89 -0.91 -2.90
C VAL A 312 -31.74 -0.88 -3.91
N ARG A 313 -30.79 -1.84 -3.74
CA ARG A 313 -29.77 -2.18 -4.73
C ARG A 313 -30.22 -3.41 -5.51
N GLY A 314 -30.10 -3.37 -6.83
CA GLY A 314 -30.38 -4.48 -7.71
C GLY A 314 -30.46 -4.06 -9.16
N ASN A 315 -30.41 -5.02 -10.08
CA ASN A 315 -30.60 -4.66 -11.49
C ASN A 315 -32.05 -4.24 -11.77
N ARG A 316 -32.21 -3.35 -12.75
CA ARG A 316 -33.51 -2.74 -13.09
C ARG A 316 -34.60 -3.76 -13.43
N GLN A 317 -34.23 -4.89 -14.02
CA GLN A 317 -35.20 -5.94 -14.37
C GLN A 317 -35.72 -6.64 -13.12
N THR A 318 -34.84 -7.01 -12.18
CA THR A 318 -35.19 -7.64 -10.90
C THR A 318 -36.04 -6.69 -10.05
N VAL A 319 -35.63 -5.40 -9.95
CA VAL A 319 -36.38 -4.36 -9.22
C VAL A 319 -37.79 -4.18 -9.78
N ASN A 320 -37.97 -4.09 -11.11
CA ASN A 320 -39.27 -3.97 -11.74
C ASN A 320 -40.17 -5.20 -11.52
N GLN A 321 -39.59 -6.40 -11.56
CA GLN A 321 -40.29 -7.64 -11.29
C GLN A 321 -40.82 -7.70 -9.84
N ILE A 322 -39.98 -7.34 -8.89
CA ILE A 322 -40.33 -7.30 -7.47
C ILE A 322 -41.37 -6.21 -7.20
N ALA A 323 -41.21 -5.02 -7.78
CA ALA A 323 -42.16 -3.93 -7.62
C ALA A 323 -43.57 -4.32 -8.09
N GLN A 324 -43.68 -5.05 -9.21
CA GLN A 324 -44.96 -5.54 -9.71
C GLN A 324 -45.55 -6.66 -8.84
N THR A 325 -44.71 -7.58 -8.37
CA THR A 325 -45.19 -8.75 -7.64
C THR A 325 -45.61 -8.42 -6.22
N LEU A 326 -44.88 -7.49 -5.56
CA LEU A 326 -45.12 -7.08 -4.17
C LEU A 326 -45.93 -5.80 -4.05
N ASP A 327 -46.59 -5.36 -5.13
CA ASP A 327 -47.39 -4.11 -5.22
C ASP A 327 -46.65 -2.90 -4.63
N LEU A 328 -45.40 -2.70 -5.10
CA LEU A 328 -44.59 -1.53 -4.77
C LEU A 328 -44.65 -0.52 -5.90
N ARG A 329 -44.58 0.77 -5.56
CA ARG A 329 -44.54 1.85 -6.57
C ARG A 329 -43.11 2.30 -6.79
N ASP A 330 -42.57 2.09 -7.99
CA ASP A 330 -41.28 2.63 -8.40
C ASP A 330 -41.35 4.18 -8.48
N LEU A 331 -40.40 4.84 -7.79
CA LEU A 331 -40.27 6.30 -7.75
C LEU A 331 -39.23 6.83 -8.76
N ALA A 332 -39.04 6.19 -9.88
CA ALA A 332 -38.04 6.31 -10.95
C ALA A 332 -37.64 7.72 -11.43
N ARG A 333 -37.90 8.80 -10.71
CA ARG A 333 -37.61 10.19 -11.08
C ARG A 333 -36.63 10.91 -10.15
N GLU A 334 -36.26 10.34 -9.01
CA GLU A 334 -35.25 10.92 -8.14
C GLU A 334 -34.00 10.04 -8.20
N SER A 335 -32.89 10.60 -8.69
CA SER A 335 -31.59 9.93 -8.63
C SER A 335 -31.22 9.76 -7.15
N VAL A 336 -30.94 8.52 -6.75
CA VAL A 336 -30.40 8.25 -5.40
C VAL A 336 -28.96 8.73 -5.39
N THR A 337 -28.68 9.79 -4.64
CA THR A 337 -27.34 10.35 -4.46
C THR A 337 -26.69 9.82 -3.19
N ALA A 338 -25.36 9.93 -3.08
CA ALA A 338 -24.63 9.58 -1.86
C ALA A 338 -25.13 10.35 -0.64
N ASP A 339 -25.52 11.62 -0.84
CA ASP A 339 -26.11 12.46 0.21
C ASP A 339 -27.38 11.83 0.78
N LEU A 340 -28.23 11.26 -0.04
CA LEU A 340 -29.49 10.63 0.35
C LEU A 340 -29.25 9.33 1.15
N LEU A 341 -28.16 8.61 0.87
CA LEU A 341 -27.73 7.45 1.63
C LEU A 341 -27.00 7.84 2.94
N ALA A 342 -26.45 9.04 3.02
CA ALA A 342 -25.72 9.57 4.19
C ALA A 342 -26.60 10.43 5.13
N GLU A 343 -27.71 11.03 4.64
CA GLU A 343 -28.63 11.90 5.43
C GLU A 343 -29.49 11.15 6.45
N SER A 344 -29.33 9.85 6.61
CA SER A 344 -30.06 9.04 7.58
C SER A 344 -29.72 9.49 9.00
N GLY A 345 -30.69 9.78 9.82
CA GLY A 345 -30.53 10.23 11.22
C GLY A 345 -29.90 9.20 12.17
N HIS A 346 -29.28 8.16 11.65
CA HIS A 346 -28.48 7.15 12.36
C HIS A 346 -27.15 6.93 11.64
N PRO A 347 -26.07 6.60 12.37
CA PRO A 347 -24.68 6.69 11.90
C PRO A 347 -24.27 5.56 10.98
N GLY A 348 -24.83 5.47 9.80
CA GLY A 348 -24.31 4.61 8.75
C GLY A 348 -23.67 5.43 7.65
N VAL A 349 -22.52 5.01 7.20
CA VAL A 349 -21.71 5.72 6.22
C VAL A 349 -21.43 4.86 5.00
N LEU A 350 -21.25 5.52 3.86
CA LEU A 350 -20.60 4.90 2.71
C LEU A 350 -19.10 5.01 2.88
N ALA A 351 -18.39 3.92 2.67
CA ALA A 351 -16.94 3.88 2.77
C ALA A 351 -16.35 3.01 1.66
N GLU A 352 -15.17 3.38 1.18
CA GLU A 352 -14.36 2.53 0.33
C GLU A 352 -13.30 1.81 1.16
N ALA A 353 -13.10 0.53 0.88
CA ALA A 353 -12.08 -0.26 1.53
C ALA A 353 -11.33 -1.16 0.54
N VAL A 354 -10.04 -1.36 0.78
CA VAL A 354 -9.20 -2.24 -0.03
C VAL A 354 -8.97 -3.59 0.65
N ILE A 355 -8.94 -4.65 -0.16
CA ILE A 355 -8.51 -5.97 0.28
C ILE A 355 -6.99 -6.05 0.21
N ASP A 356 -6.33 -6.11 1.36
CA ASP A 356 -4.89 -6.25 1.45
C ASP A 356 -4.41 -7.68 1.11
N ARG A 357 -3.10 -7.81 0.86
CA ARG A 357 -2.47 -9.12 0.62
C ARG A 357 -2.58 -10.06 1.81
N GLU A 358 -2.67 -9.53 3.02
CA GLU A 358 -2.77 -10.26 4.29
C GLU A 358 -4.20 -10.34 4.81
N SER A 359 -5.17 -9.76 4.08
CA SER A 359 -6.58 -9.73 4.45
C SER A 359 -7.16 -11.13 4.63
N ARG A 360 -7.95 -11.30 5.70
CA ARG A 360 -8.73 -12.53 5.97
C ARG A 360 -9.84 -12.78 4.95
N LEU A 361 -10.20 -11.78 4.15
CA LEU A 361 -11.21 -11.88 3.08
C LEU A 361 -10.62 -12.47 1.80
N ARG A 362 -9.33 -12.41 1.61
CA ARG A 362 -8.68 -12.87 0.38
C ARG A 362 -8.95 -14.34 0.10
N GLY A 363 -9.37 -14.65 -1.14
CA GLY A 363 -9.68 -16.01 -1.58
C GLY A 363 -10.99 -16.57 -1.01
N ARG A 364 -11.83 -15.71 -0.42
CA ARG A 364 -13.17 -16.07 0.07
C ARG A 364 -14.23 -15.32 -0.71
N THR A 365 -15.44 -15.85 -0.74
CA THR A 365 -16.59 -15.15 -1.27
C THR A 365 -17.28 -14.34 -0.17
N LEU A 366 -18.03 -13.30 -0.55
CA LEU A 366 -18.83 -12.53 0.41
C LEU A 366 -19.87 -13.40 1.13
N ALA A 367 -20.39 -14.44 0.47
CA ALA A 367 -21.28 -15.43 1.07
C ALA A 367 -20.60 -16.22 2.19
N ASP A 368 -19.32 -16.59 2.03
CA ASP A 368 -18.56 -17.36 3.03
C ASP A 368 -18.25 -16.53 4.28
N VAL A 369 -18.05 -15.22 4.11
CA VAL A 369 -17.63 -14.33 5.20
C VAL A 369 -18.83 -13.82 6.01
N GLN A 370 -19.99 -13.68 5.36
CA GLN A 370 -21.24 -13.21 5.98
C GLN A 370 -21.08 -11.81 6.64
N LEU A 371 -20.45 -10.85 5.96
CA LEU A 371 -20.18 -9.50 6.49
C LEU A 371 -21.48 -8.83 6.99
N ARG A 372 -22.57 -9.00 6.27
CA ARG A 372 -23.87 -8.40 6.61
C ARG A 372 -24.43 -8.89 7.93
N SER A 373 -24.40 -10.20 8.17
CA SER A 373 -25.01 -10.80 9.38
C SER A 373 -24.10 -10.74 10.60
N ARG A 374 -22.79 -10.55 10.42
CA ARG A 374 -21.82 -10.55 11.51
C ARG A 374 -21.40 -9.15 11.94
N PHE A 375 -21.39 -8.19 11.02
CA PHE A 375 -20.82 -6.85 11.22
C PHE A 375 -21.76 -5.74 10.71
N ASP A 376 -23.00 -6.04 10.32
CA ASP A 376 -23.94 -5.07 9.72
C ASP A 376 -23.36 -4.29 8.52
N VAL A 377 -22.40 -4.90 7.79
CA VAL A 377 -21.73 -4.31 6.63
C VAL A 377 -22.30 -4.88 5.35
N THR A 378 -22.82 -3.99 4.49
CA THR A 378 -23.30 -4.34 3.15
C THR A 378 -22.31 -3.92 2.10
N VAL A 379 -21.84 -4.86 1.26
CA VAL A 379 -21.01 -4.57 0.09
C VAL A 379 -21.93 -4.19 -1.07
N LEU A 380 -21.77 -2.99 -1.60
CA LEU A 380 -22.61 -2.44 -2.67
C LEU A 380 -22.02 -2.71 -4.05
N ALA A 381 -20.68 -2.67 -4.18
CA ALA A 381 -19.96 -2.95 -5.41
C ALA A 381 -18.54 -3.43 -5.10
N VAL A 382 -17.92 -4.12 -6.06
CA VAL A 382 -16.50 -4.52 -6.01
C VAL A 382 -15.81 -3.99 -7.27
N ARG A 383 -14.76 -3.18 -7.10
CA ARG A 383 -13.94 -2.68 -8.22
C ARG A 383 -12.64 -3.48 -8.28
N ARG A 384 -12.38 -4.07 -9.43
CA ARG A 384 -11.17 -4.84 -9.73
C ARG A 384 -10.48 -4.26 -10.95
N GLY A 385 -9.48 -3.42 -10.73
CA GLY A 385 -8.85 -2.64 -11.80
C GLY A 385 -9.85 -1.66 -12.43
N ASP A 386 -10.13 -1.81 -13.73
CA ASP A 386 -11.09 -0.96 -14.46
C ASP A 386 -12.53 -1.57 -14.51
N GLU A 387 -12.74 -2.75 -13.93
CA GLU A 387 -14.03 -3.44 -13.92
C GLU A 387 -14.76 -3.22 -12.59
N ILE A 388 -16.04 -2.81 -12.66
CA ILE A 388 -16.90 -2.65 -11.49
C ILE A 388 -17.97 -3.75 -11.52
N ILE A 389 -18.01 -4.56 -10.47
CA ILE A 389 -18.93 -5.69 -10.32
C ILE A 389 -20.06 -5.28 -9.39
N HIS A 390 -21.31 -5.30 -9.90
CA HIS A 390 -22.52 -4.93 -9.14
C HIS A 390 -23.46 -6.11 -8.92
N GLU A 391 -23.33 -7.17 -9.69
CA GLU A 391 -24.25 -8.31 -9.68
C GLU A 391 -23.57 -9.57 -9.13
N ASN A 392 -24.36 -10.43 -8.50
CA ASN A 392 -23.88 -11.68 -7.91
C ASN A 392 -22.70 -11.51 -6.93
N LEU A 393 -22.67 -10.40 -6.22
CA LEU A 393 -21.58 -10.05 -5.29
C LEU A 393 -21.31 -11.16 -4.28
N ALA A 394 -22.35 -11.85 -3.83
CA ALA A 394 -22.23 -12.98 -2.88
C ALA A 394 -21.28 -14.10 -3.37
N ALA A 395 -21.19 -14.30 -4.69
CA ALA A 395 -20.36 -15.34 -5.30
C ALA A 395 -18.97 -14.83 -5.76
N VAL A 396 -18.69 -13.53 -5.63
CA VAL A 396 -17.41 -12.96 -6.03
C VAL A 396 -16.32 -13.40 -5.06
N GLU A 397 -15.31 -14.11 -5.56
CA GLU A 397 -14.09 -14.42 -4.81
C GLU A 397 -13.21 -13.16 -4.73
N LEU A 398 -12.95 -12.70 -3.50
CA LEU A 398 -12.20 -11.47 -3.25
C LEU A 398 -10.69 -11.68 -3.45
N SER A 399 -10.05 -10.73 -4.10
CA SER A 399 -8.62 -10.73 -4.40
C SER A 399 -7.92 -9.53 -3.77
N ALA A 400 -6.61 -9.66 -3.52
CA ALA A 400 -5.82 -8.53 -3.04
C ALA A 400 -5.81 -7.41 -4.09
N GLY A 401 -6.10 -6.19 -3.66
CA GLY A 401 -6.24 -5.01 -4.52
C GLY A 401 -7.67 -4.74 -4.99
N ASP A 402 -8.65 -5.60 -4.65
CA ASP A 402 -10.06 -5.28 -4.87
C ASP A 402 -10.48 -4.13 -3.95
N LEU A 403 -11.21 -3.16 -4.50
CA LEU A 403 -11.83 -2.06 -3.76
C LEU A 403 -13.31 -2.40 -3.56
N LEU A 404 -13.78 -2.29 -2.34
CA LEU A 404 -15.15 -2.56 -1.94
C LEU A 404 -15.84 -1.25 -1.61
N LEU A 405 -16.98 -0.97 -2.23
CA LEU A 405 -17.90 0.05 -1.73
C LEU A 405 -18.78 -0.58 -0.65
N LEU A 406 -18.71 -0.02 0.55
CA LEU A 406 -19.38 -0.52 1.74
C LEU A 406 -20.41 0.47 2.24
N GLN A 407 -21.54 -0.05 2.73
CA GLN A 407 -22.43 0.66 3.63
C GLN A 407 -22.33 0.01 5.02
N THR A 408 -21.98 0.79 6.06
CA THR A 408 -21.62 0.26 7.37
C THR A 408 -21.93 1.26 8.50
N PRO A 409 -22.27 0.80 9.72
CA PRO A 409 -22.25 1.63 10.90
C PRO A 409 -20.84 2.15 11.23
N LEU A 410 -20.75 3.37 11.79
CA LEU A 410 -19.48 4.02 12.12
C LEU A 410 -18.59 3.21 13.08
N ASP A 411 -19.21 2.52 14.03
CA ASP A 411 -18.53 1.75 15.09
C ASP A 411 -18.01 0.38 14.61
N GLU A 412 -18.61 -0.21 13.58
CA GLU A 412 -18.20 -1.54 13.08
C GLU A 412 -16.96 -1.50 12.18
N VAL A 413 -16.71 -0.37 11.54
CA VAL A 413 -15.58 -0.22 10.60
C VAL A 413 -14.24 -0.41 11.30
N GLY A 414 -14.09 0.15 12.51
CA GLY A 414 -12.89 0.00 13.32
C GLY A 414 -12.58 -1.46 13.62
N HIS A 415 -13.60 -2.23 13.97
CA HIS A 415 -13.45 -3.67 14.25
C HIS A 415 -12.96 -4.46 13.04
N LEU A 416 -13.47 -4.15 11.84
CA LEU A 416 -13.04 -4.82 10.61
C LEU A 416 -11.59 -4.53 10.26
N GLN A 417 -11.12 -3.32 10.49
CA GLN A 417 -9.74 -2.91 10.27
C GLN A 417 -8.80 -3.54 11.31
N ASP A 418 -9.15 -3.47 12.60
CA ASP A 418 -8.35 -4.03 13.70
C ASP A 418 -8.21 -5.56 13.60
N GLU A 419 -9.25 -6.24 13.12
CA GLU A 419 -9.22 -7.68 12.90
C GLU A 419 -8.53 -8.10 11.58
N GLY A 420 -8.09 -7.14 10.76
CA GLY A 420 -7.38 -7.40 9.50
C GLY A 420 -8.27 -7.99 8.41
N TYR A 421 -9.55 -7.59 8.35
CA TYR A 421 -10.43 -7.97 7.26
C TYR A 421 -10.23 -7.07 6.03
N LEU A 422 -10.09 -5.77 6.24
CA LEU A 422 -9.96 -4.77 5.17
C LEU A 422 -9.22 -3.53 5.68
N THR A 423 -8.74 -2.71 4.77
CA THR A 423 -8.19 -1.39 5.07
C THR A 423 -9.04 -0.33 4.40
N LEU A 424 -9.56 0.61 5.20
CA LEU A 424 -10.32 1.73 4.68
C LEU A 424 -9.43 2.61 3.81
N THR A 425 -9.96 3.00 2.67
CA THR A 425 -9.31 3.91 1.73
C THR A 425 -10.01 5.25 1.65
N GLU A 426 -11.35 5.25 1.73
CA GLU A 426 -12.15 6.45 1.59
C GLU A 426 -13.44 6.35 2.42
N GLY A 427 -13.92 7.48 2.97
CA GLY A 427 -15.15 7.56 3.77
C GLY A 427 -15.36 8.96 4.33
N PRO A 428 -16.54 9.26 4.91
CA PRO A 428 -16.82 10.56 5.46
C PRO A 428 -15.89 10.90 6.64
N PRO A 429 -15.61 12.20 6.88
CA PRO A 429 -14.71 12.67 7.94
C PRO A 429 -15.06 12.14 9.33
N GLU A 430 -16.36 11.98 9.61
CA GLU A 430 -16.86 11.46 10.89
C GLU A 430 -16.38 10.03 11.16
N LEU A 431 -16.16 9.25 10.11
CA LEU A 431 -15.64 7.90 10.19
C LEU A 431 -14.18 7.89 10.68
N PHE A 432 -13.36 8.74 10.11
CA PHE A 432 -11.96 8.86 10.51
C PHE A 432 -11.82 9.52 11.89
N ASP A 433 -12.66 10.51 12.21
CA ASP A 433 -12.72 11.12 13.54
C ASP A 433 -13.14 10.11 14.63
N ALA A 434 -14.02 9.16 14.30
CA ALA A 434 -14.44 8.08 15.21
C ALA A 434 -13.34 7.03 15.41
N LEU A 435 -12.57 6.71 14.36
CA LEU A 435 -11.43 5.80 14.41
C LEU A 435 -10.26 6.39 15.19
N ASP A 436 -10.02 7.70 15.06
CA ASP A 436 -8.88 8.40 15.66
C ASP A 436 -9.05 8.72 17.16
N GLY A 437 -10.23 8.51 17.76
CA GLY A 437 -10.45 8.70 19.21
C GLY A 437 -10.22 10.14 19.71
N GLY A 438 -10.28 11.15 18.84
CA GLY A 438 -9.96 12.55 19.10
C GLY A 438 -8.53 12.93 18.67
N PRO A 439 -8.14 14.22 18.74
CA PRO A 439 -6.82 14.65 18.29
C PRO A 439 -5.74 13.86 19.04
N PRO A 440 -4.86 13.14 18.33
CA PRO A 440 -3.89 12.27 18.95
C PRO A 440 -3.01 13.07 19.90
N SER A 441 -3.13 12.78 21.19
CA SER A 441 -2.23 13.31 22.20
C SER A 441 -1.04 12.36 22.31
N LEU A 442 0.18 12.88 22.16
CA LEU A 442 1.36 12.10 22.52
C LEU A 442 1.22 11.72 24.01
N ASP A 443 0.82 10.48 24.24
CA ASP A 443 0.83 9.93 25.59
C ASP A 443 2.28 9.76 26.07
N THR A 444 2.49 9.76 27.37
CA THR A 444 3.82 9.48 27.95
C THR A 444 4.37 8.14 27.50
N ALA A 445 3.52 7.20 27.10
CA ALA A 445 3.88 5.92 26.48
C ALA A 445 4.60 6.09 25.12
N ALA A 446 4.28 7.11 24.35
CA ALA A 446 4.92 7.40 23.05
C ALA A 446 6.35 7.93 23.18
N ALA A 447 6.70 8.49 24.33
CA ALA A 447 8.03 9.02 24.57
C ALA A 447 9.12 7.92 24.61
N VAL A 448 8.77 6.71 25.05
CA VAL A 448 9.72 5.60 25.20
C VAL A 448 10.25 5.08 23.84
N PRO A 449 9.41 4.69 22.85
CA PRO A 449 9.93 4.20 21.58
C PRO A 449 10.64 5.29 20.78
N LEU A 450 10.17 6.55 20.86
CA LEU A 450 10.85 7.66 20.20
C LEU A 450 12.23 7.93 20.82
N ALA A 451 12.32 7.93 22.15
CA ALA A 451 13.60 8.08 22.86
C ALA A 451 14.55 6.90 22.57
N THR A 452 14.02 5.68 22.47
CA THR A 452 14.80 4.48 22.14
C THR A 452 15.36 4.58 20.72
N LEU A 453 14.54 4.97 19.74
CA LEU A 453 14.99 5.15 18.36
C LEU A 453 16.05 6.27 18.26
N LEU A 454 15.82 7.41 18.92
CA LEU A 454 16.79 8.52 18.97
C LEU A 454 18.11 8.10 19.65
N ALA A 455 18.05 7.28 20.72
CA ALA A 455 19.23 6.75 21.38
C ALA A 455 20.02 5.80 20.45
N VAL A 456 19.34 4.91 19.73
CA VAL A 456 19.98 4.02 18.74
C VAL A 456 20.69 4.85 17.66
N ILE A 457 19.99 5.86 17.12
CA ILE A 457 20.57 6.77 16.12
C ILE A 457 21.78 7.52 16.69
N ALA A 458 21.67 8.05 17.90
CA ALA A 458 22.75 8.79 18.55
C ALA A 458 23.97 7.90 18.82
N LEU A 459 23.79 6.68 19.32
CA LEU A 459 24.87 5.72 19.58
C LEU A 459 25.62 5.34 18.29
N ALA A 460 24.86 5.14 17.20
CA ALA A 460 25.44 4.85 15.88
C ALA A 460 26.10 6.08 15.25
N ALA A 461 25.50 7.27 15.40
CA ALA A 461 26.01 8.52 14.84
C ALA A 461 27.30 9.01 15.50
N LEU A 462 27.45 8.77 16.80
CA LEU A 462 28.64 9.10 17.59
C LEU A 462 29.72 8.01 17.53
N ASP A 463 29.51 6.96 16.72
CA ASP A 463 30.44 5.83 16.56
C ASP A 463 30.73 5.08 17.88
N LEU A 464 29.81 5.18 18.86
CA LEU A 464 29.95 4.52 20.17
C LEU A 464 29.64 3.02 20.10
N LEU A 465 28.70 2.63 19.24
CA LEU A 465 28.32 1.25 18.96
C LEU A 465 28.04 1.04 17.47
N PRO A 466 28.41 -0.11 16.91
CA PRO A 466 27.94 -0.49 15.58
C PRO A 466 26.41 -0.48 15.53
N ILE A 467 25.81 0.00 14.43
CA ILE A 467 24.37 0.20 14.33
C ILE A 467 23.55 -1.06 14.60
N TYR A 468 24.02 -2.24 14.16
CA TYR A 468 23.31 -3.51 14.39
C TYR A 468 23.26 -3.89 15.89
N ILE A 469 24.28 -3.52 16.68
CA ILE A 469 24.29 -3.73 18.13
C ILE A 469 23.41 -2.70 18.83
N ALA A 470 23.50 -1.43 18.44
CA ALA A 470 22.66 -0.37 18.99
C ALA A 470 21.16 -0.66 18.72
N ALA A 471 20.82 -1.09 17.50
CA ALA A 471 19.46 -1.44 17.11
C ALA A 471 18.92 -2.65 17.88
N LEU A 472 19.70 -3.73 18.05
CA LEU A 472 19.31 -4.87 18.88
C LEU A 472 19.10 -4.47 20.35
N GLY A 473 19.98 -3.59 20.89
CA GLY A 473 19.79 -3.01 22.22
C GLY A 473 18.48 -2.23 22.34
N GLY A 474 18.14 -1.47 21.31
CA GLY A 474 16.87 -0.76 21.18
C GLY A 474 15.66 -1.70 21.17
N VAL A 475 15.71 -2.81 20.42
CA VAL A 475 14.68 -3.85 20.43
C VAL A 475 14.45 -4.40 21.83
N VAL A 476 15.54 -4.76 22.53
CA VAL A 476 15.44 -5.26 23.91
C VAL A 476 14.80 -4.21 24.81
N ALA A 477 15.19 -2.94 24.69
CA ALA A 477 14.61 -1.86 25.48
C ALA A 477 13.11 -1.68 25.19
N THR A 478 12.69 -1.69 23.92
CA THR A 478 11.28 -1.54 23.48
C THR A 478 10.40 -2.67 24.02
N VAL A 479 10.90 -3.92 23.99
CA VAL A 479 10.16 -5.08 24.53
C VAL A 479 10.17 -5.09 26.07
N ALA A 480 11.30 -4.78 26.69
CA ALA A 480 11.44 -4.77 28.16
C ALA A 480 10.60 -3.68 28.83
N THR A 481 10.39 -2.55 28.17
CA THR A 481 9.50 -1.46 28.64
C THR A 481 8.01 -1.74 28.42
N GLY A 482 7.68 -2.85 27.71
CA GLY A 482 6.29 -3.23 27.41
C GLY A 482 5.64 -2.37 26.29
N THR A 483 6.39 -1.53 25.62
CA THR A 483 5.90 -0.70 24.50
C THR A 483 5.44 -1.57 23.33
N LEU A 484 6.16 -2.67 23.08
CA LEU A 484 5.81 -3.65 22.06
C LEU A 484 5.87 -5.05 22.69
N SER A 485 4.84 -5.86 22.49
CA SER A 485 4.90 -7.26 22.93
C SER A 485 5.86 -8.07 22.05
N ALA A 486 6.45 -9.14 22.60
CA ALA A 486 7.35 -9.99 21.85
C ALA A 486 6.68 -10.59 20.59
N SER A 487 5.39 -10.94 20.66
CA SER A 487 4.64 -11.42 19.50
C SER A 487 4.57 -10.35 18.41
N ARG A 488 4.12 -9.14 18.73
CA ARG A 488 4.07 -8.03 17.76
C ARG A 488 5.45 -7.67 17.20
N ALA A 489 6.52 -7.84 18.00
CA ALA A 489 7.88 -7.63 17.51
C ALA A 489 8.27 -8.64 16.41
N TYR A 490 7.88 -9.90 16.55
CA TYR A 490 8.09 -10.91 15.48
C TYR A 490 7.21 -10.67 14.27
N ASP A 491 5.95 -10.28 14.47
CA ASP A 491 4.97 -10.01 13.41
C ASP A 491 5.34 -8.77 12.58
N ALA A 492 6.03 -7.80 13.20
CA ALA A 492 6.52 -6.58 12.53
C ALA A 492 7.63 -6.84 11.51
N VAL A 493 8.30 -7.99 11.55
CA VAL A 493 9.42 -8.29 10.66
C VAL A 493 8.89 -8.77 9.31
N SER A 494 9.20 -8.03 8.23
CA SER A 494 8.96 -8.49 6.86
C SER A 494 9.96 -9.60 6.50
N TRP A 495 9.63 -10.84 6.85
CA TRP A 495 10.49 -12.00 6.64
C TRP A 495 10.84 -12.24 5.17
N ASN A 496 9.93 -11.96 4.25
CA ASN A 496 10.17 -11.98 2.81
C ASN A 496 11.34 -11.05 2.41
N VAL A 497 11.42 -9.85 2.98
CA VAL A 497 12.55 -8.94 2.72
C VAL A 497 13.84 -9.48 3.33
N VAL A 498 13.79 -10.05 4.54
CA VAL A 498 14.93 -10.67 5.19
C VAL A 498 15.49 -11.83 4.36
N PHE A 499 14.64 -12.75 3.91
CA PHE A 499 15.05 -13.89 3.08
C PHE A 499 15.54 -13.44 1.69
N LEU A 500 14.89 -12.44 1.10
CA LEU A 500 15.32 -11.86 -0.17
C LEU A 500 16.75 -11.30 -0.07
N LEU A 501 17.02 -10.49 0.95
CA LEU A 501 18.32 -9.85 1.14
C LEU A 501 19.41 -10.88 1.43
N ALA A 502 19.17 -11.75 2.41
CA ALA A 502 20.13 -12.77 2.82
C ALA A 502 20.43 -13.75 1.69
N GLY A 503 19.40 -14.13 0.91
CA GLY A 503 19.52 -15.08 -0.19
C GLY A 503 20.24 -14.53 -1.42
N LEU A 504 20.17 -13.21 -1.67
CA LEU A 504 20.82 -12.59 -2.82
C LEU A 504 22.25 -12.11 -2.57
N LEU A 505 22.66 -11.86 -1.33
CA LEU A 505 24.03 -11.41 -1.00
C LEU A 505 25.12 -12.29 -1.64
N PRO A 506 25.04 -13.64 -1.60
CA PRO A 506 26.03 -14.50 -2.22
C PRO A 506 26.12 -14.37 -3.75
N LEU A 507 25.08 -13.91 -4.43
CA LEU A 507 25.08 -13.68 -5.87
C LEU A 507 26.07 -12.57 -6.26
N GLY A 508 26.12 -11.48 -5.49
CA GLY A 508 27.10 -10.41 -5.66
C GLY A 508 28.54 -10.91 -5.50
N GLN A 509 28.78 -11.80 -4.53
CA GLN A 509 30.08 -12.43 -4.33
C GLN A 509 30.44 -13.37 -5.48
N ALA A 510 29.50 -14.17 -6.00
CA ALA A 510 29.70 -15.02 -7.15
C ALA A 510 30.07 -14.21 -8.41
N MET A 511 29.39 -13.09 -8.64
CA MET A 511 29.70 -12.17 -9.74
C MET A 511 31.14 -11.68 -9.71
N GLN A 512 31.67 -11.43 -8.50
CA GLN A 512 33.07 -11.01 -8.33
C GLN A 512 34.05 -12.18 -8.46
N ALA A 513 33.81 -13.27 -7.73
CA ALA A 513 34.71 -14.42 -7.72
C ALA A 513 34.94 -15.02 -9.10
N THR A 514 33.92 -14.99 -9.97
CA THR A 514 33.98 -15.51 -11.34
C THR A 514 34.51 -14.52 -12.38
N GLY A 515 34.70 -13.24 -11.99
CA GLY A 515 35.07 -12.16 -12.92
C GLY A 515 33.89 -11.64 -13.77
N GLY A 516 32.66 -12.08 -13.49
CA GLY A 516 31.46 -11.63 -14.23
C GLY A 516 31.22 -10.13 -14.10
N ALA A 517 31.40 -9.56 -12.91
CA ALA A 517 31.27 -8.12 -12.69
C ALA A 517 32.29 -7.32 -13.52
N ALA A 518 33.54 -7.76 -13.55
CA ALA A 518 34.61 -7.13 -14.35
C ALA A 518 34.30 -7.18 -15.86
N PHE A 519 33.79 -8.32 -16.34
CA PHE A 519 33.39 -8.48 -17.74
C PHE A 519 32.27 -7.48 -18.14
N VAL A 520 31.21 -7.35 -17.32
CA VAL A 520 30.14 -6.38 -17.59
C VAL A 520 30.64 -4.96 -17.47
N GLY A 521 31.52 -4.67 -16.47
CA GLY A 521 32.19 -3.37 -16.34
C GLY A 521 32.98 -2.98 -17.56
N ALA A 522 33.82 -3.87 -18.09
CA ALA A 522 34.57 -3.64 -19.31
C ALA A 522 33.64 -3.45 -20.53
N LEU A 523 32.56 -4.22 -20.64
CA LEU A 523 31.58 -4.05 -21.71
C LEU A 523 30.87 -2.68 -21.64
N LEU A 524 30.54 -2.20 -20.45
CA LEU A 524 29.98 -0.86 -20.26
C LEU A 524 30.97 0.23 -20.68
N VAL A 525 32.24 0.07 -20.34
CA VAL A 525 33.31 1.03 -20.74
C VAL A 525 33.49 1.01 -22.25
N ASP A 526 33.57 -0.17 -22.86
CA ASP A 526 33.70 -0.31 -24.31
C ASP A 526 32.48 0.28 -25.06
N ALA A 527 31.26 -0.01 -24.58
CA ALA A 527 30.02 0.51 -25.17
C ALA A 527 29.87 2.02 -25.00
N ALA A 528 30.35 2.57 -23.90
CA ALA A 528 30.34 4.00 -23.61
C ALA A 528 31.41 4.77 -24.44
N GLY A 529 32.37 4.08 -25.02
CA GLY A 529 33.43 4.69 -25.84
C GLY A 529 34.31 5.67 -25.02
N VAL A 530 34.44 6.92 -25.48
CA VAL A 530 35.29 7.92 -24.83
C VAL A 530 34.49 8.80 -23.85
N LEU A 531 33.50 8.27 -23.17
CA LEU A 531 32.75 9.04 -22.18
C LEU A 531 33.65 9.44 -20.99
N PRO A 532 33.55 10.68 -20.51
CA PRO A 532 34.25 11.08 -19.29
C PRO A 532 33.68 10.35 -18.08
N PRO A 533 34.44 10.13 -17.00
CA PRO A 533 34.01 9.39 -15.81
C PRO A 533 32.66 9.83 -15.23
N LEU A 534 32.37 11.13 -15.26
CA LEU A 534 31.09 11.69 -14.80
C LEU A 534 29.91 11.23 -15.66
N ALA A 535 30.08 11.14 -16.98
CA ALA A 535 29.01 10.66 -17.87
C ALA A 535 28.78 9.16 -17.71
N LEU A 536 29.86 8.39 -17.47
CA LEU A 536 29.75 6.98 -17.16
C LEU A 536 29.05 6.74 -15.81
N LEU A 537 29.33 7.58 -14.82
CA LEU A 537 28.63 7.58 -13.53
C LEU A 537 27.11 7.83 -13.72
N ALA A 538 26.74 8.81 -14.58
CA ALA A 538 25.34 9.08 -14.93
C ALA A 538 24.69 7.91 -15.68
N LEU A 539 25.42 7.26 -16.58
CA LEU A 539 24.94 6.07 -17.28
C LEU A 539 24.65 4.92 -16.30
N VAL A 540 25.54 4.66 -15.36
CA VAL A 540 25.35 3.65 -14.30
C VAL A 540 24.11 4.00 -13.46
N TYR A 541 23.90 5.28 -13.10
CA TYR A 541 22.70 5.73 -12.42
C TYR A 541 21.43 5.37 -13.22
N LEU A 542 21.35 5.76 -14.49
CA LEU A 542 20.17 5.56 -15.31
C LEU A 542 19.87 4.07 -15.53
N LEU A 543 20.89 3.26 -15.83
CA LEU A 543 20.73 1.80 -15.96
C LEU A 543 20.19 1.17 -14.67
N THR A 544 20.74 1.60 -13.52
CA THR A 544 20.30 1.15 -12.20
C THR A 544 18.85 1.55 -11.93
N ALA A 545 18.48 2.79 -12.22
CA ALA A 545 17.13 3.30 -11.98
C ALA A 545 16.07 2.60 -12.85
N VAL A 546 16.39 2.34 -14.13
CA VAL A 546 15.51 1.57 -15.02
C VAL A 546 15.37 0.13 -14.51
N LEU A 547 16.47 -0.50 -14.13
CA LEU A 547 16.44 -1.87 -13.62
C LEU A 547 15.63 -1.96 -12.31
N ALA A 548 15.85 -1.03 -11.37
CA ALA A 548 15.10 -0.96 -10.11
C ALA A 548 13.60 -0.72 -10.29
N SER A 549 13.21 -0.11 -11.41
CA SER A 549 11.79 0.10 -11.75
C SER A 549 11.11 -1.12 -12.37
N VAL A 550 11.88 -2.14 -12.75
CA VAL A 550 11.38 -3.39 -13.38
C VAL A 550 11.46 -4.57 -12.41
N ILE A 551 12.53 -4.63 -11.62
CA ILE A 551 12.75 -5.66 -10.60
C ILE A 551 12.78 -5.03 -9.21
N THR A 552 12.93 -5.86 -8.16
CA THR A 552 12.97 -5.34 -6.79
C THR A 552 14.24 -4.53 -6.50
N PRO A 553 14.17 -3.44 -5.72
CA PRO A 553 15.31 -2.63 -5.32
C PRO A 553 16.47 -3.42 -4.70
N PRO A 554 16.25 -4.39 -3.77
CA PRO A 554 17.34 -5.19 -3.22
C PRO A 554 18.08 -6.03 -4.27
N ALA A 555 17.35 -6.65 -5.20
CA ALA A 555 17.97 -7.42 -6.28
C ALA A 555 18.86 -6.54 -7.17
N THR A 556 18.38 -5.32 -7.46
CA THR A 556 19.15 -4.33 -8.24
C THR A 556 20.43 -3.92 -7.54
N VAL A 557 20.41 -3.67 -6.21
CA VAL A 557 21.61 -3.34 -5.43
C VAL A 557 22.67 -4.42 -5.55
N VAL A 558 22.27 -5.68 -5.32
CA VAL A 558 23.20 -6.82 -5.34
C VAL A 558 23.83 -7.02 -6.72
N LEU A 559 23.06 -6.79 -7.78
CA LEU A 559 23.53 -6.94 -9.15
C LEU A 559 24.42 -5.76 -9.59
N MET A 560 23.97 -4.53 -9.35
CA MET A 560 24.59 -3.33 -9.92
C MET A 560 25.80 -2.83 -9.15
N ILE A 561 25.88 -3.02 -7.84
CA ILE A 561 27.04 -2.55 -7.06
C ILE A 561 28.34 -3.21 -7.48
N PRO A 562 28.45 -4.56 -7.58
CA PRO A 562 29.66 -5.20 -8.09
C PRO A 562 30.06 -4.74 -9.51
N ILE A 563 29.07 -4.57 -10.39
CA ILE A 563 29.29 -4.08 -11.76
C ILE A 563 29.82 -2.63 -11.74
N ALA A 564 29.20 -1.76 -10.95
CA ALA A 564 29.58 -0.36 -10.85
C ALA A 564 31.01 -0.18 -10.29
N VAL A 565 31.37 -0.96 -9.26
CA VAL A 565 32.71 -0.95 -8.67
C VAL A 565 33.73 -1.48 -9.68
N ALA A 566 33.42 -2.55 -10.42
CA ALA A 566 34.28 -3.07 -11.46
C ALA A 566 34.45 -2.09 -12.63
N THR A 567 33.36 -1.41 -13.04
CA THR A 567 33.41 -0.36 -14.06
C THR A 567 34.34 0.80 -13.67
N ALA A 568 34.29 1.23 -12.41
CA ALA A 568 35.20 2.25 -11.88
C ALA A 568 36.66 1.78 -11.91
N ALA A 569 36.93 0.53 -11.51
CA ALA A 569 38.27 -0.04 -11.53
C ALA A 569 38.84 -0.12 -12.95
N GLU A 570 38.04 -0.43 -13.96
CA GLU A 570 38.46 -0.53 -15.36
C GLU A 570 38.94 0.81 -15.92
N ILE A 571 38.30 1.93 -15.49
CA ILE A 571 38.72 3.29 -15.90
C ILE A 571 39.72 3.94 -14.92
N GLY A 572 40.16 3.20 -13.88
CA GLY A 572 41.17 3.65 -12.95
C GLY A 572 40.72 4.74 -11.96
N VAL A 573 39.40 4.82 -11.64
CA VAL A 573 38.84 5.76 -10.68
C VAL A 573 38.34 5.05 -9.42
N SER A 574 37.97 5.84 -8.39
CA SER A 574 37.43 5.31 -7.14
C SER A 574 36.10 4.57 -7.35
N GLY A 575 35.95 3.36 -6.81
CA GLY A 575 34.71 2.58 -6.84
C GLY A 575 33.63 3.14 -5.91
N PHE A 576 33.99 3.89 -4.87
CA PHE A 576 33.04 4.36 -3.86
C PHE A 576 31.97 5.32 -4.41
N PRO A 577 32.29 6.36 -5.23
CA PRO A 577 31.30 7.19 -5.88
C PRO A 577 30.31 6.38 -6.76
N PHE A 578 30.79 5.38 -7.49
CA PHE A 578 29.96 4.51 -8.34
C PHE A 578 28.97 3.68 -7.49
N LEU A 579 29.45 3.14 -6.37
CA LEU A 579 28.61 2.41 -5.43
C LEU A 579 27.53 3.32 -4.83
N VAL A 580 27.90 4.54 -4.40
CA VAL A 580 26.95 5.51 -3.83
C VAL A 580 25.90 5.92 -4.86
N VAL A 581 26.28 6.15 -6.11
CA VAL A 581 25.33 6.47 -7.18
C VAL A 581 24.32 5.34 -7.41
N VAL A 582 24.74 4.10 -7.41
CA VAL A 582 23.83 2.93 -7.47
C VAL A 582 22.85 2.96 -6.29
N THR A 583 23.34 3.23 -5.07
CA THR A 583 22.50 3.30 -3.87
C THR A 583 21.38 4.34 -4.01
N PHE A 584 21.70 5.55 -4.48
CA PHE A 584 20.69 6.59 -4.73
C PHE A 584 19.74 6.22 -5.88
N ALA A 585 20.27 5.66 -6.97
CA ALA A 585 19.48 5.29 -8.14
C ALA A 585 18.39 4.22 -7.80
N VAL A 586 18.74 3.25 -6.96
CA VAL A 586 17.81 2.22 -6.50
C VAL A 586 16.74 2.79 -5.58
N ALA A 587 17.10 3.73 -4.70
CA ALA A 587 16.15 4.36 -3.79
C ALA A 587 15.15 5.28 -4.50
N THR A 588 15.39 5.59 -5.78
CA THR A 588 14.59 6.52 -6.59
C THR A 588 13.92 5.84 -7.78
N ALA A 589 13.36 4.65 -7.61
CA ALA A 589 12.66 3.89 -8.66
C ALA A 589 11.25 4.45 -8.92
N PHE A 590 11.17 5.62 -9.56
CA PHE A 590 9.92 6.37 -9.76
C PHE A 590 9.14 6.00 -11.02
N LEU A 591 9.69 5.17 -11.93
CA LEU A 591 9.13 4.99 -13.26
C LEU A 591 7.89 4.10 -13.30
N THR A 592 7.70 3.25 -12.29
CA THR A 592 6.60 2.28 -12.24
C THR A 592 6.01 2.14 -10.85
N PRO A 593 4.73 1.72 -10.71
CA PRO A 593 4.14 1.43 -9.41
C PRO A 593 4.80 0.23 -8.72
N ILE A 594 5.29 -0.76 -9.47
CA ILE A 594 5.90 -1.98 -8.92
C ILE A 594 7.36 -1.81 -8.49
N GLY A 595 8.03 -0.73 -8.96
CA GLY A 595 9.43 -0.46 -8.64
C GLY A 595 9.69 -0.19 -7.15
N TYR A 596 8.67 0.22 -6.40
CA TYR A 596 8.78 0.46 -4.97
C TYR A 596 7.46 0.20 -4.23
N GLN A 597 7.53 -0.35 -3.01
CA GLN A 597 6.33 -0.73 -2.25
C GLN A 597 5.39 0.46 -1.98
N THR A 598 5.94 1.64 -1.65
CA THR A 598 5.13 2.84 -1.40
C THR A 598 4.39 3.33 -2.64
N ASN A 599 4.96 3.15 -3.85
CA ASN A 599 4.29 3.44 -5.10
C ASN A 599 3.06 2.54 -5.30
N LEU A 600 3.21 1.24 -5.00
CA LEU A 600 2.12 0.28 -5.11
C LEU A 600 0.98 0.59 -4.12
N MET A 601 1.32 1.05 -2.90
CA MET A 601 0.33 1.41 -1.88
C MET A 601 -0.55 2.59 -2.29
N VAL A 602 0.01 3.61 -2.96
CA VAL A 602 -0.74 4.78 -3.42
C VAL A 602 -1.41 4.57 -4.79
N TYR A 603 -1.10 3.47 -5.49
CA TYR A 603 -1.57 3.19 -6.85
C TYR A 603 -3.09 3.10 -6.93
N GLY A 604 -3.70 2.27 -6.10
CA GLY A 604 -5.16 2.09 -6.01
C GLY A 604 -5.87 3.34 -5.46
N PRO A 605 -5.55 3.77 -4.22
CA PRO A 605 -6.23 4.92 -3.60
C PRO A 605 -6.12 6.22 -4.39
N GLY A 606 -5.03 6.42 -5.15
CA GLY A 606 -4.86 7.57 -6.02
C GLY A 606 -5.50 7.41 -7.41
N GLY A 607 -6.08 6.25 -7.73
CA GLY A 607 -6.69 5.95 -9.04
C GLY A 607 -5.71 6.02 -10.21
N TYR A 608 -4.39 5.92 -9.95
CA TYR A 608 -3.38 6.13 -10.98
C TYR A 608 -3.35 5.01 -12.02
N ARG A 609 -2.90 5.37 -13.23
CA ARG A 609 -2.50 4.41 -14.25
C ARG A 609 -1.01 4.14 -14.17
N PHE A 610 -0.58 2.99 -14.65
CA PHE A 610 0.84 2.60 -14.69
C PHE A 610 1.74 3.70 -15.29
N THR A 611 1.28 4.34 -16.37
CA THR A 611 2.00 5.40 -17.08
C THR A 611 2.12 6.73 -16.32
N ASP A 612 1.29 6.96 -15.32
CA ASP A 612 1.32 8.21 -14.55
C ASP A 612 2.59 8.31 -13.71
N PHE A 613 3.08 7.18 -13.21
CA PHE A 613 4.38 7.11 -12.52
C PHE A 613 5.52 7.52 -13.44
N ALA A 614 5.58 7.00 -14.66
CA ALA A 614 6.61 7.40 -15.62
C ALA A 614 6.46 8.86 -16.06
N ARG A 615 5.22 9.39 -16.15
CA ARG A 615 4.95 10.78 -16.51
C ARG A 615 5.50 11.76 -15.48
N VAL A 616 5.31 11.49 -14.19
CA VAL A 616 5.79 12.34 -13.10
C VAL A 616 7.22 11.95 -12.71
N GLY A 617 7.50 10.66 -12.60
CA GLY A 617 8.79 10.13 -12.17
C GLY A 617 9.88 10.22 -13.21
N GLY A 618 9.58 10.15 -14.51
CA GLY A 618 10.59 10.19 -15.58
C GLY A 618 11.42 11.49 -15.59
N PRO A 619 10.79 12.66 -15.66
CA PRO A 619 11.53 13.92 -15.56
C PRO A 619 12.27 14.09 -14.23
N LEU A 620 11.65 13.64 -13.11
CA LEU A 620 12.31 13.64 -11.80
C LEU A 620 13.55 12.75 -11.80
N GLN A 621 13.46 11.55 -12.36
CA GLN A 621 14.58 10.61 -12.47
C GLN A 621 15.77 11.20 -13.23
N LEU A 622 15.50 11.90 -14.35
CA LEU A 622 16.55 12.57 -15.13
C LEU A 622 17.17 13.75 -14.37
N LEU A 623 16.35 14.54 -13.69
CA LEU A 623 16.82 15.64 -12.83
C LEU A 623 17.71 15.10 -11.71
N LEU A 624 17.27 14.05 -11.02
CA LEU A 624 18.02 13.44 -9.92
C LEU A 624 19.27 12.69 -10.41
N CYS A 625 19.28 12.16 -11.62
CA CYS A 625 20.49 11.64 -12.24
C CYS A 625 21.57 12.72 -12.31
N ALA A 626 21.23 13.89 -12.83
CA ALA A 626 22.20 15.01 -12.92
C ALA A 626 22.61 15.51 -11.53
N VAL A 627 21.64 15.71 -10.63
CA VAL A 627 21.89 16.22 -9.27
C VAL A 627 22.74 15.24 -8.47
N THR A 628 22.39 13.95 -8.46
CA THR A 628 23.10 12.94 -7.70
C THR A 628 24.52 12.74 -8.22
N THR A 629 24.70 12.61 -9.53
CA THR A 629 26.04 12.39 -10.11
C THR A 629 26.97 13.58 -9.88
N LEU A 630 26.47 14.80 -10.00
CA LEU A 630 27.25 16.01 -9.69
C LEU A 630 27.55 16.10 -8.19
N SER A 631 26.56 15.91 -7.32
CA SER A 631 26.76 15.98 -5.87
C SER A 631 27.73 14.90 -5.37
N VAL A 632 27.61 13.68 -5.88
CA VAL A 632 28.51 12.57 -5.53
C VAL A 632 29.94 12.87 -5.98
N SER A 633 30.14 13.40 -7.19
CA SER A 633 31.48 13.74 -7.69
C SER A 633 32.14 14.89 -6.91
N VAL A 634 31.34 15.77 -6.30
CA VAL A 634 31.85 16.86 -5.44
C VAL A 634 32.22 16.35 -4.04
N VAL A 635 31.36 15.50 -3.44
CA VAL A 635 31.55 14.99 -2.08
C VAL A 635 32.65 13.90 -2.05
N TRP A 636 32.67 13.07 -3.08
CA TRP A 636 33.68 12.00 -3.27
C TRP A 636 34.26 12.11 -4.68
N PRO A 637 35.42 12.76 -4.81
CA PRO A 637 36.08 12.89 -6.12
C PRO A 637 36.32 11.56 -6.81
N LEU A 638 36.13 11.52 -8.12
CA LEU A 638 36.29 10.35 -8.99
C LEU A 638 37.75 9.94 -9.17
#